data_351c5c103000f8abf61813da48e674f2
#
_entry.id   351c5c103000f8abf61813da48e674f2
#
_cell.length_a   1.000
_cell.length_b   1.000
_cell.length_c   1.000
_cell.angle_alpha   90.00
_cell.angle_beta   90.00
_cell.angle_gamma   90.00
#
_symmetry.space_group_name_H-M   'P 1'
#
loop_
_entity.id
_entity.type
_entity.pdbx_description
1 polymer ?
#
loop_
_entity_poly.entity_id
_entity_poly.type
_entity_poly.pdbx_seq_one_letter_code
_entity_poly.pdbx_strand_id
1 'polypeptide(L)'
;MAAQKLDDGMNRGSVYFDDKSDKSYTTTLTHSHWVHYTSGPERQSENFAEYTEGNAVQAFLGGKAYFTALLTAFKQAQKCIYITGWQVNWDAQLAEGVRLVDALLEAVQASPELQVYIMPWNNPSQVETYSAATERVFAAMNCHLKRKAFYVQRAGSKSGMMFSHHQKCVIVDEEVAFVGGIDLAYGRYDDHYGLLANADGRQGMNMYNSCIAPVSRQNSYNPMEEYVIPTGGFLRDNQQDERQKAERRQAGSIQHIIDNVLSHQFWQSSATSKDSTYLDPTVQPRMPWQDYHMQIEGPAVYDLVRNFVFRWNSYSHPYPDHPLKTTIPELEIPATLPGKKGNCQVQVLRSASLDMRKDEHKSMPDSAPQARLKQDDILRSIHLLISKSEHYIYIENQFFVSAFGRSSISAGSGLSPVADSINPSVAAWATRLLADETTPQNPVAEWLGDRIKRAVFSHMQQAFHVYIVLPVYPEGRLDDPAIVAQIHLTRQSLVFGSKSLLNRIRRSLWVKQQLELQTVPRREWWQKITELEEQCGDKYKTIPLEACNEYVTLLNLRDHAELNGRVVTEQIYVHSKLMIVDDRYVLVGSANFNDRSLLGDRDSELAVLISDTAHCYTDLDGTGVAAPTRNFARELRQNAWRKWLGSAAGECADVLDKPALRAGWEKIQMLAKKNAENYEAVFNFIPRDNYQPDGGNDYPGSTESKARPSVWPVVSANSTATESDKENMPFSEKFWTSNRAALHGDNLKNIKGYFTMLPVHWTEEENNLIPYNMRLIANNKRLNGDDLQIAVILENNNENGVLL
;
A
#
# COMPACT_ATOMS: atom_id res chain seq x y z
N MET A 1 5.62 -16.94 42.25
CA MET A 1 6.87 -16.38 41.69
C MET A 1 7.10 -16.79 40.24
N ALA A 2 7.01 -18.05 39.85
CA ALA A 2 7.23 -18.47 38.44
C ALA A 2 6.12 -17.97 37.49
N ALA A 3 4.84 -18.03 37.90
CA ALA A 3 3.72 -17.49 37.13
C ALA A 3 3.81 -15.97 36.99
N GLN A 4 4.27 -15.28 38.01
CA GLN A 4 4.48 -13.84 37.98
C GLN A 4 5.66 -13.43 37.06
N LYS A 5 6.71 -14.28 37.00
CA LYS A 5 7.81 -14.09 36.02
C LYS A 5 7.39 -14.36 34.59
N LEU A 6 6.49 -15.31 34.35
CA LEU A 6 5.92 -15.57 33.03
C LEU A 6 5.08 -14.37 32.55
N ASP A 7 4.21 -13.87 33.42
CA ASP A 7 3.39 -12.68 33.12
C ASP A 7 4.25 -11.42 32.95
N ASP A 8 5.23 -11.19 33.80
CA ASP A 8 6.16 -10.08 33.66
C ASP A 8 7.01 -10.20 32.39
N GLY A 9 7.41 -11.41 32.03
CA GLY A 9 8.14 -11.68 30.80
C GLY A 9 7.29 -11.50 29.56
N MET A 10 6.06 -11.99 29.58
CA MET A 10 5.09 -11.84 28.48
C MET A 10 4.64 -10.39 28.30
N ASN A 11 4.50 -9.64 29.39
CA ASN A 11 4.15 -8.23 29.34
C ASN A 11 5.28 -7.32 28.86
N ARG A 12 6.52 -7.75 28.96
CA ARG A 12 7.69 -6.95 28.52
C ARG A 12 8.02 -7.10 27.03
N GLY A 13 7.37 -7.99 26.32
CA GLY A 13 7.63 -8.17 24.87
C GLY A 13 9.00 -8.74 24.51
N SER A 14 9.93 -8.79 25.47
CA SER A 14 11.35 -9.08 25.23
C SER A 14 11.78 -10.54 25.46
N VAL A 15 10.89 -11.42 25.95
CA VAL A 15 11.29 -12.76 26.40
C VAL A 15 11.48 -13.74 25.25
N TYR A 16 11.01 -13.37 24.05
CA TYR A 16 10.95 -14.28 22.92
C TYR A 16 11.64 -13.73 21.67
N PHE A 17 12.28 -12.57 21.77
CA PHE A 17 13.07 -12.02 20.68
C PHE A 17 14.43 -12.71 20.61
N ASP A 18 14.83 -13.13 19.43
CA ASP A 18 16.22 -13.50 19.19
C ASP A 18 17.05 -12.23 19.37
N ASP A 19 17.84 -12.21 20.44
CA ASP A 19 18.61 -11.10 20.96
C ASP A 19 19.54 -10.44 19.92
N LYS A 20 19.77 -11.08 18.80
CA LYS A 20 20.67 -10.59 17.75
C LYS A 20 20.03 -9.65 16.73
N SER A 21 18.73 -9.78 16.48
CA SER A 21 18.02 -8.92 15.52
C SER A 21 17.40 -7.68 16.17
N ASP A 22 17.20 -7.69 17.48
CA ASP A 22 16.38 -6.71 18.20
C ASP A 22 17.16 -5.54 18.80
N LYS A 23 18.49 -5.60 18.79
CA LYS A 23 19.34 -4.52 19.37
C LYS A 23 19.11 -3.15 18.73
N SER A 24 18.57 -3.10 17.53
CA SER A 24 18.28 -1.83 16.83
C SER A 24 16.92 -1.23 17.17
N TYR A 25 15.99 -2.02 17.73
CA TYR A 25 14.61 -1.62 17.96
C TYR A 25 14.18 -1.68 19.42
N THR A 26 15.06 -1.96 20.36
CA THR A 26 14.80 -1.87 21.80
C THR A 26 14.44 -0.44 22.18
N THR A 27 13.18 -0.10 21.92
CA THR A 27 12.56 1.01 22.62
C THR A 27 12.40 0.57 24.06
N THR A 28 12.89 1.36 24.99
CA THR A 28 12.56 1.19 26.40
C THR A 28 11.06 1.07 26.47
N LEU A 29 10.54 -0.09 26.88
CA LEU A 29 9.12 -0.32 27.05
C LEU A 29 8.60 0.60 28.16
N THR A 30 8.35 1.84 27.81
CA THR A 30 7.61 2.76 28.66
C THR A 30 6.15 2.34 28.64
N HIS A 31 5.38 2.68 29.65
CA HIS A 31 3.94 2.43 29.66
C HIS A 31 3.17 3.22 28.59
N SER A 32 3.87 4.02 27.79
CA SER A 32 3.35 4.84 26.72
C SER A 32 3.30 4.06 25.40
N HIS A 33 2.25 4.26 24.60
CA HIS A 33 2.13 3.78 23.23
C HIS A 33 2.68 4.81 22.22
N TRP A 34 3.07 5.99 22.69
CA TRP A 34 3.68 7.03 21.90
C TRP A 34 5.17 6.75 21.68
N VAL A 35 5.68 7.08 20.50
CA VAL A 35 7.10 6.95 20.18
C VAL A 35 7.85 8.07 20.87
N HIS A 36 8.69 7.74 21.80
CA HIS A 36 9.53 8.71 22.52
C HIS A 36 10.98 8.63 22.08
N TYR A 37 11.64 9.75 22.26
CA TYR A 37 13.04 9.88 22.06
C TYR A 37 13.83 8.99 23.05
N THR A 38 14.60 8.05 22.55
CA THR A 38 15.48 7.25 23.39
C THR A 38 16.86 7.90 23.48
N SER A 39 17.29 8.29 24.68
CA SER A 39 18.64 8.75 24.94
C SER A 39 19.53 7.57 25.33
N GLY A 40 20.67 7.38 24.64
CA GLY A 40 21.63 6.32 24.99
C GLY A 40 22.69 6.12 23.92
N PRO A 41 23.81 5.42 24.24
CA PRO A 41 24.88 5.18 23.28
C PRO A 41 24.50 4.27 22.10
N GLU A 42 23.41 3.50 22.23
CA GLU A 42 22.91 2.58 21.18
C GLU A 42 21.80 3.19 20.31
N ARG A 43 21.58 4.48 20.42
CA ARG A 43 20.54 5.19 19.69
C ARG A 43 20.79 5.15 18.17
N GLN A 44 19.83 4.62 17.42
CA GLN A 44 19.92 4.50 15.95
C GLN A 44 18.95 5.40 15.19
N SER A 45 17.98 6.02 15.87
CA SER A 45 16.97 6.88 15.25
C SER A 45 16.56 8.04 16.16
N GLU A 46 15.91 9.05 15.58
CA GLU A 46 15.41 10.25 16.26
C GLU A 46 13.94 10.47 15.92
N ASN A 47 13.09 10.82 16.89
CA ASN A 47 11.70 11.17 16.64
C ASN A 47 11.60 12.44 15.81
N PHE A 48 10.56 12.48 14.94
CA PHE A 48 10.19 13.72 14.27
C PHE A 48 9.44 14.66 15.22
N ALA A 49 8.41 14.15 15.89
CA ALA A 49 7.56 14.94 16.79
C ALA A 49 7.11 14.12 18.01
N GLU A 50 6.83 14.81 19.11
CA GLU A 50 6.07 14.25 20.23
C GLU A 50 4.57 14.34 19.94
N TYR A 51 3.75 13.61 20.73
CA TYR A 51 2.31 13.73 20.56
C TYR A 51 1.78 15.07 21.09
N THR A 52 0.71 15.54 20.47
CA THR A 52 -0.02 16.74 20.85
C THR A 52 -1.44 16.41 21.28
N GLU A 53 -2.01 17.20 22.16
CA GLU A 53 -3.37 17.04 22.68
C GLU A 53 -4.31 18.14 22.15
N GLY A 54 -5.60 17.83 22.12
CA GLY A 54 -6.62 18.81 21.75
C GLY A 54 -6.84 18.93 20.25
N ASN A 55 -6.56 17.87 19.49
CA ASN A 55 -6.84 17.85 18.07
C ASN A 55 -8.27 17.38 17.79
N ALA A 56 -8.92 17.95 16.79
CA ALA A 56 -10.09 17.36 16.15
C ALA A 56 -9.63 16.51 14.98
N VAL A 57 -10.16 15.29 14.89
CA VAL A 57 -9.83 14.36 13.81
C VAL A 57 -11.09 13.80 13.19
N GLN A 58 -11.16 13.83 11.87
CA GLN A 58 -12.21 13.20 11.08
C GLN A 58 -11.58 12.18 10.11
N ALA A 59 -12.11 10.97 10.07
CA ALA A 59 -11.68 9.93 9.16
C ALA A 59 -12.55 9.87 7.90
N PHE A 60 -11.92 9.65 6.75
CA PHE A 60 -12.59 9.40 5.47
C PHE A 60 -12.27 8.00 4.97
N LEU A 61 -13.31 7.26 4.64
CA LEU A 61 -13.25 5.91 4.08
C LEU A 61 -13.49 6.00 2.57
N GLY A 62 -12.43 6.21 1.81
CA GLY A 62 -12.44 6.35 0.35
C GLY A 62 -12.23 7.76 -0.16
N GLY A 63 -11.84 7.84 -1.43
CA GLY A 63 -11.41 9.09 -2.05
C GLY A 63 -12.50 10.14 -2.20
N LYS A 64 -13.74 9.74 -2.53
CA LYS A 64 -14.85 10.69 -2.71
C LYS A 64 -15.14 11.48 -1.44
N ALA A 65 -15.21 10.81 -0.28
CA ALA A 65 -15.47 11.48 1.00
C ALA A 65 -14.34 12.47 1.33
N TYR A 66 -13.08 12.06 1.16
CA TYR A 66 -11.92 12.93 1.34
C TYR A 66 -11.95 14.13 0.39
N PHE A 67 -12.14 13.90 -0.91
CA PHE A 67 -12.11 14.98 -1.90
C PHE A 67 -13.27 15.98 -1.71
N THR A 68 -14.42 15.52 -1.23
CA THR A 68 -15.54 16.43 -0.88
C THR A 68 -15.15 17.39 0.24
N ALA A 69 -14.53 16.88 1.30
CA ALA A 69 -14.03 17.71 2.40
C ALA A 69 -12.91 18.66 1.93
N LEU A 70 -12.00 18.16 1.10
CA LEU A 70 -10.89 18.94 0.54
C LEU A 70 -11.38 20.10 -0.32
N LEU A 71 -12.37 19.87 -1.21
CA LEU A 71 -12.99 20.92 -2.02
C LEU A 71 -13.64 22.00 -1.15
N THR A 72 -14.25 21.62 -0.02
CA THR A 72 -14.80 22.57 0.95
C THR A 72 -13.68 23.42 1.58
N ALA A 73 -12.57 22.78 1.95
CA ALA A 73 -11.42 23.51 2.51
C ALA A 73 -10.78 24.44 1.49
N PHE A 74 -10.64 24.03 0.22
CA PHE A 74 -10.10 24.90 -0.83
C PHE A 74 -10.96 26.16 -1.07
N LYS A 75 -12.29 26.03 -1.03
CA LYS A 75 -13.21 27.19 -1.15
C LYS A 75 -13.10 28.18 0.00
N GLN A 76 -12.65 27.75 1.14
CA GLN A 76 -12.50 28.57 2.34
C GLN A 76 -11.09 29.15 2.51
N ALA A 77 -10.12 28.66 1.73
CA ALA A 77 -8.71 29.04 1.84
C ALA A 77 -8.47 30.53 1.59
N GLN A 78 -7.68 31.17 2.45
CA GLN A 78 -7.38 32.60 2.38
C GLN A 78 -5.89 32.91 2.27
N LYS A 79 -5.02 32.10 2.89
CA LYS A 79 -3.59 32.38 3.04
C LYS A 79 -2.74 31.47 2.16
N CYS A 80 -2.81 30.18 2.37
CA CYS A 80 -1.96 29.23 1.68
C CYS A 80 -2.58 27.84 1.58
N ILE A 81 -2.21 27.11 0.51
CA ILE A 81 -2.48 25.69 0.36
C ILE A 81 -1.15 24.99 0.08
N TYR A 82 -0.78 24.01 0.92
CA TYR A 82 0.37 23.14 0.72
C TYR A 82 -0.09 21.75 0.28
N ILE A 83 0.45 21.23 -0.82
CA ILE A 83 0.09 19.93 -1.38
C ILE A 83 1.38 19.11 -1.56
N THR A 84 1.44 17.93 -0.99
CA THR A 84 2.51 16.98 -1.28
C THR A 84 1.96 15.60 -1.58
N GLY A 85 2.57 14.89 -2.54
CA GLY A 85 2.14 13.56 -2.99
C GLY A 85 3.25 12.81 -3.72
N TRP A 86 3.10 11.49 -3.75
CA TRP A 86 3.88 10.66 -4.67
C TRP A 86 3.47 10.96 -6.11
N GLN A 87 2.16 11.11 -6.33
CA GLN A 87 1.57 11.52 -7.61
C GLN A 87 0.57 12.64 -7.35
N VAL A 88 0.74 13.76 -8.04
CA VAL A 88 -0.20 14.87 -8.03
C VAL A 88 -0.51 15.24 -9.47
N ASN A 89 -1.70 14.89 -9.94
CA ASN A 89 -2.12 15.17 -11.30
C ASN A 89 -2.99 16.43 -11.33
N TRP A 90 -2.61 17.41 -12.12
CA TRP A 90 -3.32 18.68 -12.28
C TRP A 90 -4.79 18.50 -12.68
N ASP A 91 -5.10 17.43 -13.42
CA ASP A 91 -6.43 17.09 -13.92
C ASP A 91 -7.07 15.90 -13.19
N ALA A 92 -6.52 15.51 -12.02
CA ALA A 92 -7.16 14.51 -11.18
C ALA A 92 -8.58 14.96 -10.81
N GLN A 93 -9.56 14.09 -10.98
CA GLN A 93 -10.95 14.35 -10.70
C GLN A 93 -11.20 14.32 -9.18
N LEU A 94 -11.65 15.45 -8.61
CA LEU A 94 -12.01 15.58 -7.20
C LEU A 94 -13.51 15.52 -6.96
N ALA A 95 -14.30 15.84 -7.98
CA ALA A 95 -15.75 15.64 -8.03
C ALA A 95 -16.16 15.46 -9.49
N GLU A 96 -17.41 15.11 -9.74
CA GLU A 96 -17.92 15.02 -11.11
C GLU A 96 -17.71 16.35 -11.85
N GLY A 97 -16.92 16.28 -12.94
CA GLY A 97 -16.58 17.46 -13.75
C GLY A 97 -15.64 18.48 -13.10
N VAL A 98 -15.09 18.23 -11.91
CA VAL A 98 -14.17 19.13 -11.21
C VAL A 98 -12.78 18.50 -11.09
N ARG A 99 -11.80 19.09 -11.78
CA ARG A 99 -10.38 18.70 -11.70
C ARG A 99 -9.67 19.45 -10.58
N LEU A 100 -8.51 18.97 -10.17
CA LEU A 100 -7.67 19.66 -9.18
C LEU A 100 -7.35 21.11 -9.61
N VAL A 101 -6.99 21.33 -10.87
CA VAL A 101 -6.69 22.66 -11.40
C VAL A 101 -7.90 23.58 -11.34
N ASP A 102 -9.11 23.08 -11.62
CA ASP A 102 -10.34 23.88 -11.59
C ASP A 102 -10.63 24.38 -10.18
N ALA A 103 -10.55 23.47 -9.20
CA ALA A 103 -10.78 23.81 -7.78
C ALA A 103 -9.75 24.81 -7.25
N LEU A 104 -8.49 24.65 -7.61
CA LEU A 104 -7.43 25.57 -7.17
C LEU A 104 -7.49 26.93 -7.89
N LEU A 105 -7.88 26.96 -9.18
CA LEU A 105 -8.14 28.22 -9.89
C LEU A 105 -9.31 28.99 -9.26
N GLU A 106 -10.43 28.30 -8.96
CA GLU A 106 -11.57 28.93 -8.26
C GLU A 106 -11.13 29.54 -6.93
N ALA A 107 -10.34 28.79 -6.13
CA ALA A 107 -9.86 29.26 -4.84
C ALA A 107 -8.95 30.51 -4.95
N VAL A 108 -7.97 30.51 -5.85
CA VAL A 108 -7.05 31.67 -6.00
C VAL A 108 -7.70 32.85 -6.67
N GLN A 109 -8.79 32.66 -7.42
CA GLN A 109 -9.59 33.79 -7.96
C GLN A 109 -10.49 34.41 -6.90
N ALA A 110 -11.05 33.58 -6.01
CA ALA A 110 -11.86 34.04 -4.89
C ALA A 110 -11.03 34.79 -3.82
N SER A 111 -9.78 34.35 -3.59
CA SER A 111 -8.86 34.90 -2.60
C SER A 111 -7.56 35.39 -3.26
N PRO A 112 -7.44 36.68 -3.62
CA PRO A 112 -6.31 37.21 -4.38
C PRO A 112 -4.93 37.04 -3.70
N GLU A 113 -4.88 36.98 -2.39
CA GLU A 113 -3.64 36.78 -1.62
C GLU A 113 -3.26 35.30 -1.46
N LEU A 114 -4.16 34.37 -1.79
CA LEU A 114 -3.94 32.95 -1.65
C LEU A 114 -2.78 32.49 -2.55
N GLN A 115 -1.87 31.72 -1.96
CA GLN A 115 -0.75 31.07 -2.63
C GLN A 115 -0.84 29.55 -2.46
N VAL A 116 -0.53 28.84 -3.53
CA VAL A 116 -0.59 27.38 -3.57
C VAL A 116 0.80 26.80 -3.86
N TYR A 117 1.26 25.91 -3.00
CA TYR A 117 2.57 25.27 -3.05
C TYR A 117 2.40 23.77 -3.26
N ILE A 118 2.89 23.24 -4.37
CA ILE A 118 2.68 21.86 -4.79
C ILE A 118 4.03 21.15 -4.89
N MET A 119 4.18 20.06 -4.15
CA MET A 119 5.42 19.28 -4.07
C MET A 119 5.19 17.80 -4.42
N PRO A 120 5.07 17.45 -5.71
CA PRO A 120 5.01 16.06 -6.13
C PRO A 120 6.39 15.42 -6.16
N TRP A 121 6.45 14.10 -6.16
CA TRP A 121 7.72 13.39 -6.34
C TRP A 121 8.35 13.70 -7.72
N ASN A 122 9.65 13.92 -7.73
CA ASN A 122 10.46 14.02 -8.96
C ASN A 122 10.83 12.61 -9.42
N ASN A 123 9.91 11.97 -10.13
CA ASN A 123 10.06 10.59 -10.59
C ASN A 123 11.17 10.43 -11.62
N PRO A 124 11.90 9.30 -11.64
CA PRO A 124 12.70 8.89 -12.77
C PRO A 124 11.81 8.61 -13.98
N SER A 125 12.37 8.71 -15.19
CA SER A 125 11.63 8.59 -16.46
C SER A 125 10.88 7.27 -16.65
N GLN A 126 11.28 6.23 -15.91
CA GLN A 126 10.69 4.90 -15.95
C GLN A 126 9.42 4.77 -15.10
N VAL A 127 9.16 5.72 -14.21
CA VAL A 127 7.97 5.73 -13.34
C VAL A 127 7.09 6.92 -13.73
N GLU A 128 5.92 6.66 -14.27
CA GLU A 128 5.04 7.69 -14.81
C GLU A 128 4.13 8.28 -13.72
N THR A 129 4.60 9.28 -12.99
CA THR A 129 3.78 10.09 -12.06
C THR A 129 3.30 11.41 -12.66
N TYR A 130 3.81 11.75 -13.83
CA TYR A 130 3.46 12.96 -14.60
C TYR A 130 3.69 14.31 -13.87
N SER A 131 4.58 14.32 -12.90
CA SER A 131 4.86 15.51 -12.07
C SER A 131 5.35 16.71 -12.88
N ALA A 132 6.07 16.48 -13.99
CA ALA A 132 6.51 17.53 -14.88
C ALA A 132 5.35 18.20 -15.65
N ALA A 133 4.30 17.46 -15.99
CA ALA A 133 3.10 18.01 -16.61
C ALA A 133 2.34 18.91 -15.62
N THR A 134 2.18 18.47 -14.39
CA THR A 134 1.58 19.26 -13.31
C THR A 134 2.33 20.57 -13.09
N GLU A 135 3.67 20.54 -13.02
CA GLU A 135 4.51 21.75 -12.91
C GLU A 135 4.24 22.75 -14.05
N ARG A 136 4.21 22.28 -15.29
CA ARG A 136 4.01 23.15 -16.47
C ARG A 136 2.60 23.74 -16.55
N VAL A 137 1.59 22.96 -16.19
CA VAL A 137 0.21 23.44 -16.19
C VAL A 137 0.03 24.56 -15.17
N PHE A 138 0.47 24.39 -13.94
CA PHE A 138 0.34 25.45 -12.93
C PHE A 138 1.22 26.66 -13.23
N ALA A 139 2.37 26.48 -13.87
CA ALA A 139 3.16 27.59 -14.39
C ALA A 139 2.40 28.38 -15.47
N ALA A 140 1.71 27.69 -16.39
CA ALA A 140 0.86 28.34 -17.41
C ALA A 140 -0.34 29.07 -16.77
N MET A 141 -0.92 28.51 -15.70
CA MET A 141 -2.01 29.20 -14.96
C MET A 141 -1.55 30.51 -14.32
N ASN A 142 -0.31 30.60 -13.83
CA ASN A 142 0.26 31.89 -13.37
C ASN A 142 0.30 32.92 -14.50
N CYS A 143 0.63 32.52 -15.73
CA CYS A 143 0.60 33.41 -16.89
C CYS A 143 -0.83 33.84 -17.21
N HIS A 144 -1.79 32.94 -17.15
CA HIS A 144 -3.23 33.26 -17.33
C HIS A 144 -3.73 34.27 -16.29
N LEU A 145 -3.41 34.05 -15.01
CA LEU A 145 -3.78 34.94 -13.90
C LEU A 145 -3.01 36.25 -13.89
N LYS A 146 -1.94 36.37 -14.66
CA LYS A 146 -1.00 37.52 -14.64
C LYS A 146 -0.44 37.80 -13.25
N ARG A 147 -0.36 36.78 -12.39
CA ARG A 147 0.24 36.82 -11.06
C ARG A 147 0.82 35.45 -10.69
N LYS A 148 1.74 35.43 -9.73
CA LYS A 148 2.30 34.19 -9.18
C LYS A 148 1.41 33.73 -8.01
N ALA A 149 0.51 32.78 -8.29
CA ALA A 149 -0.34 32.14 -7.28
C ALA A 149 0.07 30.69 -7.03
N PHE A 150 0.70 30.04 -7.99
CA PHE A 150 1.09 28.64 -7.93
C PHE A 150 2.61 28.49 -7.96
N TYR A 151 3.14 27.71 -7.04
CA TYR A 151 4.52 27.29 -6.97
C TYR A 151 4.59 25.79 -6.99
N VAL A 152 5.31 25.20 -7.93
CA VAL A 152 5.49 23.75 -8.01
C VAL A 152 6.96 23.42 -7.93
N GLN A 153 7.31 22.52 -7.02
CA GLN A 153 8.67 22.07 -6.81
C GLN A 153 8.70 20.55 -6.67
N ARG A 154 9.34 19.86 -7.58
CA ARG A 154 9.38 18.40 -7.55
C ARG A 154 10.38 17.90 -6.51
N ALA A 155 9.89 17.12 -5.56
CA ALA A 155 10.71 16.55 -4.49
C ALA A 155 11.54 15.36 -5.01
N GLY A 156 12.84 15.53 -5.19
CA GLY A 156 13.77 14.47 -5.57
C GLY A 156 14.09 13.55 -4.38
N SER A 157 14.48 12.31 -4.66
CA SER A 157 15.13 11.48 -3.66
C SER A 157 16.60 11.82 -3.58
N LYS A 158 17.12 11.99 -2.38
CA LYS A 158 18.56 12.17 -2.12
C LYS A 158 19.21 10.92 -1.53
N SER A 159 18.42 9.95 -1.12
CA SER A 159 18.88 8.65 -0.61
C SER A 159 19.22 7.66 -1.72
N GLY A 160 18.97 8.02 -2.99
CA GLY A 160 19.16 7.19 -4.16
C GLY A 160 18.12 7.53 -5.25
N MET A 161 18.47 7.37 -6.51
CA MET A 161 17.68 7.81 -7.66
C MET A 161 16.29 7.17 -7.71
N MET A 162 16.09 6.03 -7.03
CA MET A 162 14.89 5.20 -7.11
C MET A 162 14.01 5.26 -5.86
N PHE A 163 14.39 5.99 -4.82
CA PHE A 163 13.55 6.18 -3.65
C PHE A 163 12.62 7.36 -3.84
N SER A 164 11.38 7.21 -3.36
CA SER A 164 10.33 8.16 -3.64
C SER A 164 10.06 9.10 -2.47
N HIS A 165 9.55 10.28 -2.81
CA HIS A 165 8.80 11.10 -1.89
C HIS A 165 7.37 10.57 -1.87
N HIS A 166 7.03 9.74 -0.85
CA HIS A 166 5.79 8.98 -0.83
C HIS A 166 4.74 9.55 0.14
N GLN A 167 5.03 10.67 0.78
CA GLN A 167 4.10 11.35 1.67
C GLN A 167 2.88 11.87 0.92
N LYS A 168 1.70 11.86 1.56
CA LYS A 168 0.45 12.39 1.04
C LYS A 168 -0.18 13.29 2.08
N CYS A 169 -0.09 14.59 1.83
CA CYS A 169 -0.60 15.58 2.77
C CYS A 169 -1.05 16.84 2.03
N VAL A 170 -2.18 17.41 2.47
CA VAL A 170 -2.65 18.72 2.05
C VAL A 170 -2.89 19.55 3.30
N ILE A 171 -2.41 20.80 3.32
CA ILE A 171 -2.60 21.72 4.44
C ILE A 171 -3.20 23.01 3.90
N VAL A 172 -4.24 23.51 4.56
CA VAL A 172 -4.93 24.74 4.20
C VAL A 172 -4.80 25.74 5.33
N ASP A 173 -4.29 26.93 4.99
CA ASP A 173 -4.11 28.08 5.88
C ASP A 173 -3.30 27.79 7.16
N GLU A 174 -2.55 26.67 7.19
CA GLU A 174 -1.81 26.17 8.36
C GLU A 174 -2.71 25.84 9.57
N GLU A 175 -4.02 25.70 9.34
CA GLU A 175 -5.04 25.41 10.36
C GLU A 175 -5.68 24.02 10.19
N VAL A 176 -5.88 23.58 8.95
CA VAL A 176 -6.50 22.29 8.60
C VAL A 176 -5.51 21.48 7.79
N ALA A 177 -5.27 20.24 8.18
CA ALA A 177 -4.42 19.31 7.46
C ALA A 177 -5.14 18.03 7.11
N PHE A 178 -4.85 17.51 5.93
CA PHE A 178 -5.31 16.21 5.45
C PHE A 178 -4.10 15.31 5.27
N VAL A 179 -4.10 14.11 5.85
CA VAL A 179 -2.99 13.14 5.79
C VAL A 179 -3.50 11.71 5.71
N GLY A 180 -2.89 10.88 4.88
CA GLY A 180 -3.32 9.49 4.71
C GLY A 180 -2.64 8.78 3.55
N GLY A 181 -3.33 7.80 2.94
CA GLY A 181 -2.81 7.01 1.83
C GLY A 181 -3.21 7.53 0.44
N ILE A 182 -4.10 8.52 0.33
CA ILE A 182 -4.72 8.94 -0.93
C ILE A 182 -3.96 10.12 -1.55
N ASP A 183 -3.36 9.90 -2.71
CA ASP A 183 -2.81 10.96 -3.56
C ASP A 183 -3.91 11.75 -4.31
N LEU A 184 -3.63 12.99 -4.70
CA LEU A 184 -4.46 13.76 -5.62
C LEU A 184 -4.16 13.31 -7.06
N ALA A 185 -4.55 12.10 -7.40
CA ALA A 185 -4.15 11.40 -8.61
C ALA A 185 -5.29 10.61 -9.26
N TYR A 186 -5.02 10.09 -10.46
CA TYR A 186 -5.97 9.26 -11.19
C TYR A 186 -6.35 8.00 -10.41
N GLY A 187 -7.61 7.56 -10.56
CA GLY A 187 -8.11 6.33 -9.97
C GLY A 187 -8.44 6.37 -8.47
N ARG A 188 -8.23 7.51 -7.80
CA ARG A 188 -8.43 7.64 -6.35
C ARG A 188 -9.84 8.11 -5.96
N TYR A 189 -10.60 8.65 -6.90
CA TYR A 189 -11.98 9.04 -6.67
C TYR A 189 -12.89 7.82 -6.66
N ASP A 190 -13.19 7.32 -5.49
CA ASP A 190 -14.08 6.16 -5.29
C ASP A 190 -15.03 6.39 -4.12
N ASP A 191 -16.26 5.86 -4.23
CA ASP A 191 -17.28 6.03 -3.20
C ASP A 191 -17.94 4.72 -2.76
N HIS A 192 -18.50 4.02 -3.71
CA HIS A 192 -19.18 2.76 -3.49
C HIS A 192 -18.56 1.68 -4.37
N TYR A 193 -17.97 0.72 -3.75
CA TYR A 193 -17.24 -0.35 -4.44
C TYR A 193 -18.14 -1.25 -5.29
N GLY A 194 -19.47 -1.14 -5.19
CA GLY A 194 -20.41 -1.81 -6.05
C GLY A 194 -20.46 -1.31 -7.50
N LEU A 195 -19.54 -0.40 -7.86
CA LEU A 195 -19.47 0.21 -9.19
C LEU A 195 -18.39 -0.41 -10.07
N LEU A 196 -18.06 -1.64 -9.82
CA LEU A 196 -17.05 -2.38 -10.55
C LEU A 196 -17.18 -2.25 -12.07
N ALA A 197 -18.36 -2.49 -12.57
CA ALA A 197 -18.63 -2.47 -14.01
C ALA A 197 -19.05 -1.11 -14.52
N ASN A 198 -19.51 -0.25 -13.65
CA ASN A 198 -19.96 1.07 -14.00
C ASN A 198 -18.96 2.11 -13.51
N ALA A 199 -18.15 2.60 -14.38
CA ALA A 199 -17.27 3.71 -14.11
C ALA A 199 -18.04 5.01 -13.82
N ASP A 200 -19.24 4.94 -13.26
CA ASP A 200 -20.15 6.03 -12.87
C ASP A 200 -20.58 6.93 -14.01
N GLY A 201 -20.54 6.43 -15.24
CA GLY A 201 -20.68 7.29 -16.40
C GLY A 201 -19.59 8.37 -16.49
N ARG A 202 -18.61 8.33 -15.60
CA ARG A 202 -17.48 9.24 -15.58
C ARG A 202 -16.50 8.77 -16.61
N GLN A 203 -16.68 9.34 -17.75
CA GLN A 203 -15.92 8.91 -18.91
C GLN A 203 -14.42 9.16 -18.68
N GLY A 204 -13.69 8.09 -18.50
CA GLY A 204 -12.31 8.02 -18.82
C GLY A 204 -11.31 8.51 -17.77
N MET A 205 -11.53 9.60 -17.07
CA MET A 205 -10.42 10.29 -16.39
C MET A 205 -9.84 9.55 -15.18
N ASN A 206 -10.63 8.79 -14.44
CA ASN A 206 -10.17 8.06 -13.26
C ASN A 206 -10.41 6.56 -13.36
N MET A 207 -10.68 6.09 -14.57
CA MET A 207 -10.82 4.66 -14.79
C MET A 207 -9.45 4.03 -14.94
N TYR A 208 -9.14 3.17 -14.03
CA TYR A 208 -7.86 2.56 -13.94
C TYR A 208 -7.98 1.11 -13.51
N ASN A 209 -7.47 0.22 -14.32
CA ASN A 209 -7.20 -1.15 -13.95
C ASN A 209 -5.97 -1.64 -14.70
N SER A 210 -4.85 -1.61 -14.05
CA SER A 210 -3.59 -1.98 -14.63
C SER A 210 -3.39 -3.49 -14.80
N CYS A 211 -4.22 -4.30 -14.15
CA CYS A 211 -4.09 -5.76 -14.21
C CYS A 211 -4.66 -6.37 -15.49
N ILE A 212 -5.50 -5.64 -16.20
CA ILE A 212 -6.23 -6.11 -17.37
C ILE A 212 -5.74 -5.37 -18.62
N ALA A 213 -5.49 -6.11 -19.70
CA ALA A 213 -5.16 -5.49 -20.98
C ALA A 213 -6.38 -4.73 -21.54
N PRO A 214 -6.21 -3.51 -22.06
CA PRO A 214 -7.30 -2.77 -22.67
C PRO A 214 -7.82 -3.48 -23.94
N VAL A 215 -9.13 -3.54 -24.08
CA VAL A 215 -9.81 -4.19 -25.21
C VAL A 215 -9.80 -3.32 -26.45
N SER A 216 -9.98 -2.04 -26.30
CA SER A 216 -10.09 -1.09 -27.40
C SER A 216 -9.23 0.15 -27.16
N ARG A 217 -8.32 0.39 -28.09
CA ARG A 217 -7.50 1.60 -28.10
C ARG A 217 -8.26 2.84 -28.57
N GLN A 218 -9.31 2.63 -29.36
CA GLN A 218 -10.13 3.74 -29.88
C GLN A 218 -10.98 4.38 -28.78
N ASN A 219 -11.36 3.59 -27.78
CA ASN A 219 -12.17 4.04 -26.64
C ASN A 219 -11.35 4.26 -25.38
N SER A 220 -10.04 4.01 -25.44
CA SER A 220 -9.18 4.27 -24.29
C SER A 220 -8.82 5.74 -24.26
N TYR A 221 -9.09 6.34 -23.10
CA TYR A 221 -8.73 7.72 -22.84
C TYR A 221 -7.37 7.76 -22.11
N ASN A 222 -6.38 8.37 -22.74
CA ASN A 222 -5.11 8.69 -22.09
C ASN A 222 -4.98 10.20 -21.96
N PRO A 223 -5.29 10.79 -20.81
CA PRO A 223 -5.19 12.22 -20.63
C PRO A 223 -3.79 12.76 -20.84
N MET A 224 -2.78 11.87 -20.81
CA MET A 224 -1.38 12.29 -20.94
C MET A 224 -0.88 12.32 -22.39
N GLU A 225 -1.48 11.61 -23.30
CA GLU A 225 -1.04 11.65 -24.71
C GLU A 225 -1.22 13.03 -25.33
N GLU A 226 -2.24 13.74 -24.90
CA GLU A 226 -2.56 15.05 -25.41
C GLU A 226 -1.78 16.18 -24.71
N TYR A 227 -1.41 15.95 -23.44
CA TYR A 227 -0.56 16.84 -22.66
C TYR A 227 0.87 16.38 -22.52
N VAL A 228 1.27 15.34 -23.19
CA VAL A 228 2.67 14.98 -23.29
C VAL A 228 3.40 16.14 -23.94
N ILE A 229 3.63 17.08 -23.13
CA ILE A 229 4.63 18.05 -23.31
C ILE A 229 5.89 17.25 -23.51
N PRO A 230 6.55 17.36 -24.66
CA PRO A 230 7.76 16.59 -24.93
C PRO A 230 8.79 16.96 -23.86
N THR A 231 8.83 16.20 -22.83
CA THR A 231 9.91 16.24 -21.85
C THR A 231 10.98 15.32 -22.37
N GLY A 232 11.59 15.55 -23.51
CA GLY A 232 12.78 14.88 -24.00
C GLY A 232 12.94 13.37 -23.73
N GLY A 233 11.97 12.74 -23.11
CA GLY A 233 12.04 11.38 -22.58
C GLY A 233 11.21 10.43 -23.41
N PHE A 234 11.86 9.52 -24.03
CA PHE A 234 11.45 8.18 -24.40
C PHE A 234 10.06 7.99 -25.02
N LEU A 235 9.84 8.61 -26.16
CA LEU A 235 8.94 8.01 -27.13
C LEU A 235 9.77 7.09 -28.00
N ARG A 236 9.46 5.82 -27.94
CA ARG A 236 10.12 4.71 -28.63
C ARG A 236 10.01 4.76 -30.17
N ASP A 237 9.88 5.91 -30.77
CA ASP A 237 9.75 5.95 -32.20
C ASP A 237 10.64 7.02 -32.83
N ASN A 238 11.79 6.57 -33.30
CA ASN A 238 12.72 7.37 -34.13
C ASN A 238 12.18 7.69 -35.55
N GLN A 239 10.92 7.31 -35.86
CA GLN A 239 10.30 7.50 -37.16
C GLN A 239 9.05 8.37 -37.12
N GLN A 240 9.01 9.37 -36.26
CA GLN A 240 7.87 10.26 -36.22
C GLN A 240 7.91 11.30 -37.33
N ASP A 241 6.78 11.41 -38.02
CA ASP A 241 6.51 12.43 -39.03
C ASP A 241 6.81 13.84 -38.48
N GLU A 242 7.43 14.70 -39.30
CA GLU A 242 7.72 16.10 -38.97
C GLU A 242 6.45 16.89 -38.55
N ARG A 243 5.28 16.47 -39.03
CA ARG A 243 3.99 17.01 -38.63
C ARG A 243 3.71 16.77 -37.12
N GLN A 244 3.94 15.56 -36.63
CA GLN A 244 3.79 15.25 -35.21
C GLN A 244 4.80 15.99 -34.33
N LYS A 245 6.02 16.22 -34.86
CA LYS A 245 7.02 17.08 -34.20
C LYS A 245 6.58 18.54 -34.12
N ALA A 246 5.96 19.06 -35.18
CA ALA A 246 5.42 20.43 -35.22
C ALA A 246 4.22 20.59 -34.29
N GLU A 247 3.29 19.62 -34.26
CA GLU A 247 2.14 19.58 -33.34
C GLU A 247 2.63 19.50 -31.89
N ARG A 248 3.66 18.71 -31.58
CA ARG A 248 4.28 18.65 -30.25
C ARG A 248 4.95 19.95 -29.84
N ARG A 249 5.63 20.64 -30.75
CA ARG A 249 6.21 21.96 -30.47
C ARG A 249 5.11 23.00 -30.18
N GLN A 250 3.99 22.92 -30.89
CA GLN A 250 2.83 23.76 -30.64
C GLN A 250 2.14 23.42 -29.32
N ALA A 251 1.95 22.16 -29.03
CA ALA A 251 1.40 21.68 -27.74
C ALA A 251 2.28 22.09 -26.53
N GLY A 252 3.56 22.33 -26.74
CA GLY A 252 4.47 22.84 -25.73
C GLY A 252 4.35 24.34 -25.46
N SER A 253 3.55 25.10 -26.24
CA SER A 253 3.40 26.55 -26.00
C SER A 253 2.53 26.82 -24.76
N ILE A 254 2.92 27.84 -23.97
CA ILE A 254 2.16 28.25 -22.77
C ILE A 254 0.72 28.58 -23.12
N GLN A 255 0.48 29.28 -24.23
CA GLN A 255 -0.87 29.65 -24.65
C GLN A 255 -1.73 28.43 -24.98
N HIS A 256 -1.17 27.42 -25.63
CA HIS A 256 -1.87 26.19 -25.94
C HIS A 256 -2.26 25.41 -24.66
N ILE A 257 -1.37 25.36 -23.67
CA ILE A 257 -1.71 24.77 -22.37
C ILE A 257 -2.87 25.53 -21.71
N ILE A 258 -2.82 26.87 -21.70
CA ILE A 258 -3.91 27.70 -21.14
C ILE A 258 -5.23 27.42 -21.84
N ASP A 259 -5.25 27.45 -23.16
CA ASP A 259 -6.46 27.25 -23.97
C ASP A 259 -7.06 25.86 -23.69
N ASN A 260 -6.22 24.88 -23.60
CA ASN A 260 -6.63 23.50 -23.32
C ASN A 260 -7.23 23.36 -21.91
N VAL A 261 -6.56 23.87 -20.89
CA VAL A 261 -7.07 23.79 -19.51
C VAL A 261 -8.41 24.51 -19.39
N LEU A 262 -8.54 25.69 -19.98
CA LEU A 262 -9.74 26.53 -19.87
C LEU A 262 -10.91 26.06 -20.75
N SER A 263 -10.65 25.35 -21.85
CA SER A 263 -11.70 24.87 -22.74
C SER A 263 -12.56 23.76 -22.12
N HIS A 264 -12.15 23.18 -20.98
CA HIS A 264 -12.79 22.04 -20.34
C HIS A 264 -13.07 20.86 -21.28
N GLN A 265 -12.43 20.83 -22.44
CA GLN A 265 -12.57 19.70 -23.35
C GLN A 265 -11.96 18.49 -22.68
N PHE A 266 -12.85 17.61 -22.25
CA PHE A 266 -12.46 16.26 -21.92
C PHE A 266 -11.97 15.63 -23.20
N TRP A 267 -10.77 15.22 -23.21
CA TRP A 267 -10.02 14.78 -24.37
C TRP A 267 -10.69 13.58 -25.02
N GLN A 268 -11.19 13.76 -26.21
CA GLN A 268 -11.38 12.65 -27.12
C GLN A 268 -10.00 12.35 -27.69
N SER A 269 -9.34 11.35 -27.14
CA SER A 269 -8.08 10.93 -27.71
C SER A 269 -8.33 10.43 -29.11
N SER A 270 -7.65 11.00 -30.06
CA SER A 270 -7.38 10.36 -31.34
C SER A 270 -6.34 9.24 -31.09
N ALA A 271 -6.64 8.32 -30.19
CA ALA A 271 -5.70 7.37 -29.67
C ALA A 271 -5.20 6.44 -30.76
N THR A 272 -4.03 6.72 -31.22
CA THR A 272 -3.18 5.81 -31.99
C THR A 272 -2.09 5.18 -31.13
N SER A 273 -2.07 5.45 -29.83
CA SER A 273 -1.06 4.93 -28.93
C SER A 273 -1.23 3.46 -28.66
N LYS A 274 -0.16 2.72 -28.85
CA LYS A 274 -0.09 1.27 -28.61
C LYS A 274 -0.05 0.90 -27.13
N ASP A 275 0.13 1.86 -26.24
CA ASP A 275 0.45 1.63 -24.83
C ASP A 275 -0.61 2.15 -23.87
N SER A 276 -1.86 2.37 -24.32
CA SER A 276 -2.93 2.81 -23.44
C SER A 276 -3.25 1.75 -22.37
N THR A 277 -3.21 2.16 -21.12
CA THR A 277 -3.59 1.35 -19.95
C THR A 277 -5.05 1.53 -19.54
N TYR A 278 -5.81 2.33 -20.29
CA TYR A 278 -7.19 2.64 -19.99
C TYR A 278 -8.14 1.56 -20.47
N LEU A 279 -9.11 1.27 -19.63
CA LEU A 279 -10.11 0.25 -19.89
C LEU A 279 -11.17 0.72 -20.89
N ASP A 280 -11.72 -0.21 -21.66
CA ASP A 280 -13.02 -0.02 -22.28
C ASP A 280 -14.12 -0.27 -21.22
N PRO A 281 -14.82 0.79 -20.74
CA PRO A 281 -15.80 0.66 -19.66
C PRO A 281 -17.05 -0.12 -20.07
N THR A 282 -17.20 -0.40 -21.35
CA THR A 282 -18.35 -1.14 -21.85
C THR A 282 -18.17 -2.65 -21.75
N VAL A 283 -16.94 -3.13 -21.60
CA VAL A 283 -16.63 -4.58 -21.60
C VAL A 283 -15.70 -5.01 -20.47
N GLN A 284 -14.95 -4.10 -19.87
CA GLN A 284 -13.96 -4.41 -18.84
C GLN A 284 -14.33 -3.77 -17.50
N PRO A 285 -14.18 -4.48 -16.37
CA PRO A 285 -14.33 -3.90 -15.05
C PRO A 285 -13.13 -3.01 -14.72
N ARG A 286 -13.39 -1.93 -14.00
CA ARG A 286 -12.31 -1.20 -13.32
C ARG A 286 -11.94 -1.91 -12.02
N MET A 287 -10.77 -1.60 -11.48
CA MET A 287 -10.36 -2.02 -10.14
C MET A 287 -10.74 -0.90 -9.14
N PRO A 288 -11.78 -1.09 -8.29
CA PRO A 288 -12.14 -0.10 -7.27
C PRO A 288 -11.01 0.13 -6.29
N TRP A 289 -10.95 1.32 -5.71
CA TRP A 289 -9.84 1.78 -4.86
C TRP A 289 -10.27 2.01 -3.42
N GLN A 290 -9.66 1.27 -2.49
CA GLN A 290 -9.91 1.44 -1.06
C GLN A 290 -8.71 2.06 -0.36
N ASP A 291 -8.96 3.16 0.35
CA ASP A 291 -7.92 3.83 1.15
C ASP A 291 -8.55 4.75 2.21
N TYR A 292 -7.73 5.25 3.11
CA TYR A 292 -8.14 6.17 4.18
C TYR A 292 -7.37 7.48 4.13
N HIS A 293 -8.07 8.54 4.55
CA HIS A 293 -7.47 9.86 4.77
C HIS A 293 -8.05 10.48 6.03
N MET A 294 -7.27 11.31 6.72
CA MET A 294 -7.69 11.98 7.96
C MET A 294 -7.63 13.49 7.76
N GLN A 295 -8.67 14.20 8.19
CA GLN A 295 -8.61 15.63 8.43
C GLN A 295 -8.23 15.88 9.88
N ILE A 296 -7.31 16.78 10.12
CA ILE A 296 -6.79 17.12 11.44
C ILE A 296 -6.84 18.65 11.60
N GLU A 297 -7.38 19.11 12.70
CA GLU A 297 -7.34 20.49 13.14
C GLU A 297 -6.80 20.56 14.57
N GLY A 298 -5.98 21.55 14.86
CA GLY A 298 -5.38 21.71 16.19
C GLY A 298 -3.85 21.60 16.20
N PRO A 299 -3.24 21.40 17.36
CA PRO A 299 -1.79 21.52 17.54
C PRO A 299 -0.92 20.62 16.65
N ALA A 300 -1.42 19.42 16.26
CA ALA A 300 -0.67 18.51 15.37
C ALA A 300 -0.46 19.06 13.95
N VAL A 301 -1.28 20.01 13.51
CA VAL A 301 -1.12 20.65 12.19
C VAL A 301 0.23 21.35 12.10
N TYR A 302 0.75 21.89 13.20
CA TYR A 302 2.07 22.50 13.25
C TYR A 302 3.19 21.56 12.80
N ASP A 303 3.15 20.30 13.25
CA ASP A 303 4.16 19.32 12.86
C ASP A 303 4.03 18.90 11.38
N LEU A 304 2.80 18.87 10.86
CA LEU A 304 2.56 18.63 9.43
C LEU A 304 3.05 19.80 8.56
N VAL A 305 2.82 21.05 8.98
CA VAL A 305 3.39 22.25 8.35
C VAL A 305 4.92 22.21 8.40
N ARG A 306 5.48 21.93 9.57
CA ARG A 306 6.94 21.81 9.76
C ARG A 306 7.56 20.76 8.82
N ASN A 307 6.91 19.60 8.66
CA ASN A 307 7.35 18.57 7.72
C ASN A 307 7.35 19.09 6.27
N PHE A 308 6.28 19.76 5.84
CA PHE A 308 6.20 20.32 4.50
C PHE A 308 7.27 21.40 4.28
N VAL A 309 7.39 22.37 5.19
CA VAL A 309 8.33 23.49 5.08
C VAL A 309 9.79 23.02 5.03
N PHE A 310 10.17 22.07 5.88
CA PHE A 310 11.53 21.51 5.84
C PHE A 310 11.84 20.85 4.50
N ARG A 311 10.92 20.06 3.96
CA ARG A 311 11.09 19.43 2.65
C ARG A 311 11.10 20.46 1.53
N TRP A 312 10.18 21.40 1.56
CA TRP A 312 10.09 22.48 0.57
C TRP A 312 11.40 23.26 0.50
N ASN A 313 11.87 23.80 1.61
CA ASN A 313 13.07 24.63 1.66
C ASN A 313 14.35 23.85 1.32
N SER A 314 14.38 22.53 1.54
CA SER A 314 15.52 21.69 1.17
C SER A 314 15.76 21.59 -0.34
N TYR A 315 14.77 21.95 -1.16
CA TYR A 315 14.83 22.00 -2.62
C TYR A 315 14.88 23.41 -3.21
N SER A 316 14.94 24.45 -2.39
CA SER A 316 14.87 25.86 -2.80
C SER A 316 16.05 26.36 -3.68
N HIS A 317 16.92 25.44 -4.09
CA HIS A 317 17.92 25.73 -5.11
C HIS A 317 17.27 25.76 -6.48
N PRO A 318 17.51 26.82 -7.29
CA PRO A 318 16.89 26.96 -8.59
C PRO A 318 17.21 25.72 -9.43
N TYR A 319 16.18 24.99 -9.83
CA TYR A 319 16.31 24.06 -10.94
C TYR A 319 16.72 24.92 -12.16
N PRO A 320 17.87 24.67 -12.76
CA PRO A 320 18.34 25.51 -13.88
C PRO A 320 17.37 25.52 -15.07
N ASP A 321 16.48 24.56 -15.12
CA ASP A 321 15.53 24.32 -16.21
C ASP A 321 14.09 24.73 -15.88
N HIS A 322 13.84 25.49 -14.80
CA HIS A 322 12.47 25.93 -14.50
C HIS A 322 11.93 26.78 -15.66
N PRO A 323 10.83 26.35 -16.32
CA PRO A 323 10.37 26.94 -17.59
C PRO A 323 10.02 28.42 -17.50
N LEU A 324 9.80 28.95 -16.29
CA LEU A 324 9.44 30.35 -16.09
C LEU A 324 10.49 31.16 -15.32
N LYS A 325 11.69 30.65 -15.06
CA LYS A 325 12.74 31.33 -14.26
C LYS A 325 12.17 31.94 -12.96
N THR A 326 11.21 31.26 -12.36
CA THR A 326 10.51 31.73 -11.16
C THR A 326 11.35 31.38 -9.94
N THR A 327 11.71 32.37 -9.15
CA THR A 327 12.30 32.13 -7.83
C THR A 327 11.27 31.45 -6.97
N ILE A 328 11.60 30.27 -6.46
CA ILE A 328 10.77 29.53 -5.51
C ILE A 328 10.97 30.19 -4.14
N PRO A 329 9.90 30.67 -3.46
CA PRO A 329 10.05 31.30 -2.17
C PRO A 329 10.38 30.26 -1.10
N GLU A 330 11.21 30.64 -0.15
CA GLU A 330 11.35 29.93 1.12
C GLU A 330 10.09 30.14 1.95
N LEU A 331 9.71 29.10 2.71
CA LEU A 331 8.56 29.12 3.60
C LEU A 331 9.04 29.23 5.06
N GLU A 332 8.28 29.95 5.85
CA GLU A 332 8.52 30.07 7.29
C GLU A 332 7.61 29.11 8.06
N ILE A 333 8.13 28.57 9.15
CA ILE A 333 7.33 27.78 10.09
C ILE A 333 6.52 28.76 10.95
N PRO A 334 5.21 28.53 11.19
CA PRO A 334 4.41 29.37 12.06
C PRO A 334 5.06 29.55 13.43
N ALA A 335 5.04 30.78 13.94
CA ALA A 335 5.65 31.08 15.24
C ALA A 335 4.86 30.52 16.44
N THR A 336 3.59 30.15 16.22
CA THR A 336 2.68 29.66 17.26
C THR A 336 1.97 28.39 16.81
N LEU A 337 1.71 27.49 17.76
CA LEU A 337 0.89 26.31 17.55
C LEU A 337 -0.59 26.71 17.31
N PRO A 338 -1.31 26.03 16.43
CA PRO A 338 -2.77 26.15 16.33
C PRO A 338 -3.45 25.86 17.68
N GLY A 339 -4.57 26.52 17.92
CA GLY A 339 -5.37 26.33 19.12
C GLY A 339 -5.99 24.92 19.20
N LYS A 340 -6.35 24.50 20.41
CA LYS A 340 -7.08 23.23 20.61
C LYS A 340 -8.45 23.27 19.94
N LYS A 341 -8.81 22.20 19.21
CA LYS A 341 -10.05 22.07 18.43
C LYS A 341 -10.91 20.86 18.83
N GLY A 342 -10.35 19.87 19.55
CA GLY A 342 -11.02 18.62 19.87
C GLY A 342 -10.39 17.86 21.04
N ASN A 343 -10.63 16.58 21.09
CA ASN A 343 -10.22 15.71 22.19
C ASN A 343 -9.24 14.58 21.80
N CYS A 344 -8.70 14.62 20.57
CA CYS A 344 -7.74 13.61 20.14
C CYS A 344 -6.31 14.00 20.55
N GLN A 345 -5.55 12.97 20.94
CA GLN A 345 -4.11 12.98 20.98
C GLN A 345 -3.59 12.50 19.62
N VAL A 346 -2.65 13.21 19.03
CA VAL A 346 -2.10 12.91 17.71
C VAL A 346 -0.58 13.03 17.74
N GLN A 347 0.13 12.01 17.28
CA GLN A 347 1.56 12.05 17.01
C GLN A 347 1.83 11.95 15.52
N VAL A 348 2.57 12.92 14.99
CA VAL A 348 3.04 12.91 13.62
C VAL A 348 4.33 12.10 13.56
N LEU A 349 4.34 11.07 12.71
CA LEU A 349 5.42 10.11 12.55
C LEU A 349 5.93 10.15 11.11
N ARG A 350 7.23 9.95 10.91
CA ARG A 350 7.75 9.85 9.56
C ARG A 350 8.88 8.82 9.40
N SER A 351 9.07 8.37 8.16
CA SER A 351 10.29 7.73 7.69
C SER A 351 11.09 8.75 6.89
N ALA A 352 12.34 9.01 7.31
CA ALA A 352 13.20 9.98 6.66
C ALA A 352 14.67 9.59 6.80
N SER A 353 15.38 9.50 5.65
CA SER A 353 16.79 9.12 5.64
C SER A 353 17.66 10.21 6.27
N LEU A 354 18.83 9.79 6.75
CA LEU A 354 19.79 10.73 7.32
C LEU A 354 20.22 11.81 6.32
N ASP A 355 20.37 11.43 5.04
CA ASP A 355 20.77 12.39 4.00
C ASP A 355 19.65 13.40 3.70
N MET A 356 18.40 12.94 3.65
CA MET A 356 17.24 13.82 3.56
C MET A 356 17.21 14.83 4.72
N ARG A 357 17.43 14.37 5.94
CA ARG A 357 17.45 15.22 7.15
C ARG A 357 18.61 16.22 7.16
N LYS A 358 19.78 15.81 6.67
CA LYS A 358 20.93 16.74 6.50
C LYS A 358 20.64 17.83 5.50
N ASP A 359 19.88 17.50 4.43
CA ASP A 359 19.49 18.51 3.44
C ASP A 359 18.46 19.49 4.01
N GLU A 360 17.48 18.98 4.74
CA GLU A 360 16.51 19.82 5.47
C GLU A 360 17.22 20.77 6.45
N HIS A 361 18.23 20.25 7.13
CA HIS A 361 19.01 21.04 8.10
C HIS A 361 19.76 22.25 7.46
N LYS A 362 20.14 22.16 6.17
CA LYS A 362 20.79 23.28 5.46
C LYS A 362 19.91 24.52 5.33
N SER A 363 18.60 24.34 5.39
CA SER A 363 17.60 25.42 5.35
C SER A 363 17.11 25.88 6.73
N MET A 364 17.64 25.26 7.80
CA MET A 364 17.30 25.63 9.17
C MET A 364 18.28 26.68 9.71
N PRO A 365 17.91 27.43 10.79
CA PRO A 365 18.83 28.32 11.47
C PRO A 365 20.08 27.57 11.97
N ASP A 366 21.23 28.22 11.99
CA ASP A 366 22.52 27.66 12.47
C ASP A 366 22.46 27.10 13.89
N SER A 367 21.52 27.57 14.70
CA SER A 367 21.27 27.08 16.06
C SER A 367 20.53 25.76 16.13
N ALA A 368 19.97 25.26 15.00
CA ALA A 368 19.26 23.99 14.97
C ALA A 368 20.22 22.81 15.17
N PRO A 369 19.85 21.80 15.97
CA PRO A 369 20.71 20.64 16.17
C PRO A 369 20.89 19.86 14.85
N GLN A 370 22.15 19.52 14.54
CA GLN A 370 22.47 18.76 13.35
C GLN A 370 21.82 17.38 13.37
N ALA A 371 21.26 16.96 12.23
CA ALA A 371 20.74 15.62 12.06
C ALA A 371 21.88 14.59 12.14
N ARG A 372 21.78 13.65 13.06
CA ARG A 372 22.77 12.59 13.29
C ARG A 372 22.26 11.19 12.94
N LEU A 373 20.95 11.00 12.97
CA LEU A 373 20.29 9.71 12.78
C LEU A 373 19.12 9.85 11.80
N LYS A 374 18.75 8.74 11.18
CA LYS A 374 17.50 8.63 10.41
C LYS A 374 16.28 8.71 11.32
N GLN A 375 15.09 8.81 10.72
CA GLN A 375 13.80 8.68 11.40
C GLN A 375 13.09 7.44 10.87
N ASP A 376 12.72 6.53 11.77
CA ASP A 376 11.95 5.32 11.51
C ASP A 376 10.77 5.23 12.50
N ASP A 377 10.19 6.37 12.83
CA ASP A 377 9.13 6.53 13.83
C ASP A 377 7.95 5.62 13.57
N ILE A 378 7.59 5.44 12.29
CA ILE A 378 6.46 4.61 11.87
C ILE A 378 6.72 3.14 12.23
N LEU A 379 7.90 2.62 11.93
CA LEU A 379 8.27 1.25 12.28
C LEU A 379 8.26 1.03 13.80
N ARG A 380 8.80 1.99 14.56
CA ARG A 380 8.79 1.92 16.03
C ARG A 380 7.39 1.99 16.60
N SER A 381 6.50 2.79 16.00
CA SER A 381 5.08 2.83 16.38
C SER A 381 4.39 1.48 16.16
N ILE A 382 4.62 0.86 14.99
CA ILE A 382 4.10 -0.48 14.68
C ILE A 382 4.57 -1.50 15.73
N HIS A 383 5.86 -1.48 16.10
CA HIS A 383 6.40 -2.36 17.14
C HIS A 383 5.69 -2.17 18.48
N LEU A 384 5.54 -0.91 18.93
CA LEU A 384 4.86 -0.60 20.18
C LEU A 384 3.40 -1.07 20.19
N LEU A 385 2.68 -0.81 19.10
CA LEU A 385 1.27 -1.21 18.95
C LEU A 385 1.12 -2.73 18.97
N ILE A 386 1.94 -3.47 18.23
CA ILE A 386 1.90 -4.94 18.22
C ILE A 386 2.27 -5.49 19.59
N SER A 387 3.38 -5.04 20.17
CA SER A 387 3.89 -5.58 21.43
C SER A 387 2.97 -5.34 22.61
N LYS A 388 2.20 -4.25 22.59
CA LYS A 388 1.27 -3.86 23.67
C LYS A 388 -0.19 -4.20 23.40
N SER A 389 -0.53 -4.78 22.25
CA SER A 389 -1.91 -5.22 21.97
C SER A 389 -2.35 -6.31 22.95
N GLU A 390 -3.60 -6.22 23.39
CA GLU A 390 -4.17 -7.12 24.39
C GLU A 390 -5.24 -8.06 23.82
N HIS A 391 -6.13 -7.56 22.96
CA HIS A 391 -7.31 -8.29 22.48
C HIS A 391 -7.26 -8.57 20.98
N TYR A 392 -6.98 -7.56 20.15
CA TYR A 392 -6.94 -7.74 18.71
C TYR A 392 -6.11 -6.68 17.98
N ILE A 393 -5.71 -7.03 16.76
CA ILE A 393 -5.11 -6.11 15.79
C ILE A 393 -5.88 -6.20 14.49
N TYR A 394 -6.26 -5.07 13.91
CA TYR A 394 -6.82 -4.95 12.57
C TYR A 394 -5.84 -4.20 11.67
N ILE A 395 -5.48 -4.80 10.54
CA ILE A 395 -4.56 -4.24 9.54
C ILE A 395 -5.24 -4.24 8.19
N GLU A 396 -5.26 -3.08 7.52
CA GLU A 396 -5.42 -2.99 6.07
C GLU A 396 -4.14 -2.40 5.48
N ASN A 397 -3.50 -3.10 4.57
CA ASN A 397 -2.28 -2.59 3.94
C ASN A 397 -2.17 -3.02 2.49
N GLN A 398 -1.58 -2.16 1.66
CA GLN A 398 -1.31 -2.45 0.25
C GLN A 398 -0.30 -3.59 0.08
N PHE A 399 0.69 -3.67 0.97
CA PHE A 399 1.74 -4.68 0.95
C PHE A 399 1.88 -5.36 2.31
N PHE A 400 2.39 -6.58 2.29
CA PHE A 400 2.86 -7.28 3.47
C PHE A 400 4.17 -8.01 3.12
N VAL A 401 5.25 -7.26 3.09
CA VAL A 401 6.60 -7.75 2.77
C VAL A 401 7.49 -7.55 3.99
N SER A 402 7.86 -8.63 4.65
CA SER A 402 8.58 -8.64 5.93
C SER A 402 9.60 -9.77 5.96
N ALA A 403 10.52 -9.75 6.88
CA ALA A 403 11.55 -10.77 7.05
C ALA A 403 10.93 -12.17 7.19
N PHE A 404 11.20 -13.05 6.23
CA PHE A 404 10.60 -14.39 6.15
C PHE A 404 11.60 -15.56 6.27
N GLY A 405 12.88 -15.28 6.47
CA GLY A 405 13.93 -16.31 6.53
C GLY A 405 14.26 -16.90 5.15
N ARG A 406 14.50 -18.22 5.09
CA ARG A 406 14.78 -18.90 3.82
C ARG A 406 13.51 -19.01 2.98
N SER A 407 13.63 -18.74 1.68
CA SER A 407 12.55 -18.98 0.73
C SER A 407 12.22 -20.47 0.62
N SER A 408 10.96 -20.79 0.33
CA SER A 408 10.54 -22.17 0.00
C SER A 408 11.00 -22.60 -1.39
N ILE A 409 11.34 -21.68 -2.27
CA ILE A 409 11.86 -22.00 -3.59
C ILE A 409 13.27 -22.55 -3.42
N SER A 410 13.46 -23.85 -3.69
CA SER A 410 14.77 -24.46 -3.65
C SER A 410 15.64 -23.96 -4.80
N ALA A 411 16.86 -23.54 -4.50
CA ALA A 411 17.85 -23.10 -5.48
C ALA A 411 18.24 -24.15 -6.53
N GLY A 412 17.70 -25.37 -6.44
CA GLY A 412 18.11 -26.52 -7.24
C GLY A 412 17.34 -26.81 -8.52
N SER A 413 16.17 -26.21 -8.73
CA SER A 413 15.37 -26.52 -9.90
C SER A 413 15.58 -25.51 -11.03
N GLY A 414 16.60 -25.72 -11.85
CA GLY A 414 16.60 -25.22 -13.24
C GLY A 414 17.11 -23.81 -13.48
N LEU A 415 18.28 -23.44 -12.95
CA LEU A 415 18.99 -22.20 -13.33
C LEU A 415 19.67 -22.29 -14.72
N SER A 416 19.54 -23.41 -15.42
CA SER A 416 20.45 -23.71 -16.53
C SER A 416 20.18 -23.01 -17.87
N PRO A 417 18.98 -22.77 -18.37
CA PRO A 417 18.87 -22.32 -19.76
C PRO A 417 18.93 -20.82 -19.99
N VAL A 418 18.72 -19.99 -18.97
CA VAL A 418 18.58 -18.53 -19.15
C VAL A 418 19.86 -17.76 -18.85
N ALA A 419 20.78 -18.36 -18.10
CA ALA A 419 22.06 -17.73 -17.78
C ALA A 419 22.94 -17.49 -19.03
N ASP A 420 22.74 -18.29 -20.07
CA ASP A 420 23.54 -18.21 -21.31
C ASP A 420 23.07 -17.09 -22.27
N SER A 421 21.91 -16.50 -22.03
CA SER A 421 21.33 -15.44 -22.87
C SER A 421 21.45 -14.02 -22.31
N ILE A 422 22.01 -13.87 -21.09
CA ILE A 422 22.14 -12.57 -20.42
C ILE A 422 23.50 -11.94 -20.70
N ASN A 423 23.50 -10.62 -20.93
CA ASN A 423 24.74 -9.85 -21.03
C ASN A 423 25.69 -10.16 -19.85
N PRO A 424 26.98 -10.49 -20.11
CA PRO A 424 27.93 -10.88 -19.06
C PRO A 424 28.08 -9.87 -17.90
N SER A 425 27.89 -8.60 -18.16
CA SER A 425 27.93 -7.55 -17.12
C SER A 425 26.71 -7.60 -16.20
N VAL A 426 25.53 -7.89 -16.76
CA VAL A 426 24.29 -8.10 -16.01
C VAL A 426 24.35 -9.41 -15.25
N ALA A 427 24.90 -10.47 -15.85
CA ALA A 427 25.12 -11.75 -15.19
C ALA A 427 26.10 -11.62 -14.02
N ALA A 428 27.18 -10.87 -14.16
CA ALA A 428 28.15 -10.63 -13.08
C ALA A 428 27.54 -9.79 -11.94
N TRP A 429 26.70 -8.81 -12.26
CA TRP A 429 25.97 -8.02 -11.29
C TRP A 429 24.89 -8.87 -10.60
N ALA A 430 24.11 -9.62 -11.34
CA ALA A 430 23.13 -10.57 -10.84
C ALA A 430 23.78 -11.65 -9.94
N THR A 431 24.95 -12.16 -10.31
CA THR A 431 25.71 -13.13 -9.49
C THR A 431 26.17 -12.52 -8.17
N ARG A 432 26.57 -11.25 -8.15
CA ARG A 432 26.89 -10.54 -6.90
C ARG A 432 25.66 -10.31 -6.03
N LEU A 433 24.53 -10.03 -6.64
CA LEU A 433 23.25 -9.92 -5.93
C LEU A 433 22.75 -11.26 -5.41
N LEU A 434 23.00 -12.36 -6.13
CA LEU A 434 22.65 -13.75 -5.74
C LEU A 434 23.53 -14.31 -4.63
N ALA A 435 24.73 -13.82 -4.46
CA ALA A 435 25.68 -14.31 -3.45
C ALA A 435 25.22 -14.04 -2.01
N ASP A 436 24.30 -13.10 -1.82
CA ASP A 436 23.75 -12.77 -0.53
C ASP A 436 22.25 -13.15 -0.49
N GLU A 437 21.82 -14.05 0.42
CA GLU A 437 20.39 -14.34 0.63
C GLU A 437 19.65 -13.06 1.06
N THR A 438 18.78 -12.49 0.26
CA THR A 438 17.99 -11.34 0.68
C THR A 438 16.61 -11.76 1.13
N THR A 439 16.37 -11.57 2.41
CA THR A 439 15.04 -11.40 2.94
C THR A 439 14.83 -9.93 3.24
N PRO A 440 13.60 -9.42 3.17
CA PRO A 440 13.27 -8.12 3.73
C PRO A 440 13.77 -8.02 5.17
N GLN A 441 14.14 -6.83 5.60
CA GLN A 441 14.77 -6.62 6.91
C GLN A 441 13.76 -6.19 7.98
N ASN A 442 12.61 -5.60 7.60
CA ASN A 442 11.62 -5.21 8.59
C ASN A 442 11.02 -6.42 9.29
N PRO A 443 10.90 -6.43 10.62
CA PRO A 443 10.49 -7.60 11.39
C PRO A 443 8.98 -7.64 11.73
N VAL A 444 8.10 -7.01 10.95
CA VAL A 444 6.67 -6.92 11.27
C VAL A 444 6.02 -8.30 11.42
N ALA A 445 6.30 -9.26 10.51
CA ALA A 445 5.79 -10.62 10.62
C ALA A 445 6.31 -11.35 11.87
N GLU A 446 7.54 -11.03 12.28
CA GLU A 446 8.12 -11.55 13.51
C GLU A 446 7.40 -11.03 14.75
N TRP A 447 7.22 -9.73 14.86
CA TRP A 447 6.52 -9.11 15.98
C TRP A 447 5.06 -9.61 16.11
N LEU A 448 4.36 -9.76 14.99
CA LEU A 448 3.02 -10.35 14.98
C LEU A 448 3.06 -11.82 15.45
N GLY A 449 4.01 -12.61 14.93
CA GLY A 449 4.21 -14.00 15.35
C GLY A 449 4.49 -14.13 16.84
N ASP A 450 5.35 -13.28 17.38
CA ASP A 450 5.70 -13.26 18.81
C ASP A 450 4.52 -12.80 19.69
N ARG A 451 3.72 -11.82 19.22
CA ARG A 451 2.49 -11.44 19.91
C ARG A 451 1.49 -12.59 19.95
N ILE A 452 1.32 -13.30 18.83
CA ILE A 452 0.43 -14.47 18.77
C ILE A 452 1.00 -15.61 19.62
N LYS A 453 2.32 -15.83 19.62
CA LYS A 453 2.98 -16.79 20.50
C LYS A 453 2.62 -16.58 21.96
N ARG A 454 2.61 -15.32 22.44
CA ARG A 454 2.14 -15.00 23.78
C ARG A 454 0.70 -15.45 24.03
N ALA A 455 -0.19 -15.29 23.04
CA ALA A 455 -1.57 -15.75 23.14
C ALA A 455 -1.66 -17.29 23.17
N VAL A 456 -0.89 -18.00 22.35
CA VAL A 456 -0.82 -19.47 22.30
C VAL A 456 -0.44 -20.07 23.65
N PHE A 457 0.51 -19.44 24.36
CA PHE A 457 1.02 -19.93 25.66
C PHE A 457 0.35 -19.29 26.88
N SER A 458 -0.56 -18.34 26.66
CA SER A 458 -1.26 -17.68 27.77
C SER A 458 -2.05 -18.69 28.61
N HIS A 459 -1.86 -18.62 29.92
CA HIS A 459 -2.63 -19.43 30.86
C HIS A 459 -4.01 -18.81 31.22
N MET A 460 -4.17 -17.51 30.89
CA MET A 460 -5.42 -16.77 31.13
C MET A 460 -6.52 -17.09 30.11
N GLN A 461 -6.23 -17.88 29.07
CA GLN A 461 -7.16 -18.18 27.97
C GLN A 461 -7.79 -16.92 27.31
N GLN A 462 -7.12 -15.78 27.44
CA GLN A 462 -7.57 -14.55 26.85
C GLN A 462 -7.56 -14.68 25.33
N ALA A 463 -8.69 -14.41 24.71
CA ALA A 463 -8.80 -14.42 23.26
C ALA A 463 -7.96 -13.27 22.66
N PHE A 464 -7.19 -13.61 21.62
CA PHE A 464 -6.44 -12.64 20.85
C PHE A 464 -6.51 -12.99 19.38
N HIS A 465 -6.82 -12.01 18.53
CA HIS A 465 -6.96 -12.26 17.12
C HIS A 465 -6.39 -11.13 16.25
N VAL A 466 -5.80 -11.49 15.09
CA VAL A 466 -5.26 -10.54 14.13
C VAL A 466 -6.05 -10.66 12.82
N TYR A 467 -6.56 -9.54 12.33
CA TYR A 467 -7.19 -9.44 11.01
C TYR A 467 -6.25 -8.71 10.06
N ILE A 468 -6.00 -9.28 8.90
CA ILE A 468 -5.13 -8.69 7.88
C ILE A 468 -5.88 -8.69 6.56
N VAL A 469 -6.14 -7.50 6.02
CA VAL A 469 -6.81 -7.29 4.74
C VAL A 469 -5.77 -6.79 3.73
N LEU A 470 -5.57 -7.55 2.67
CA LEU A 470 -4.56 -7.29 1.64
C LEU A 470 -5.17 -7.43 0.25
N PRO A 471 -4.60 -6.77 -0.77
CA PRO A 471 -4.91 -7.12 -2.15
C PRO A 471 -4.36 -8.53 -2.47
N VAL A 472 -5.00 -9.23 -3.40
CA VAL A 472 -4.50 -10.52 -3.90
C VAL A 472 -3.24 -10.32 -4.73
N TYR A 473 -3.22 -9.24 -5.51
CA TYR A 473 -2.09 -8.77 -6.30
C TYR A 473 -2.05 -7.24 -6.29
N PRO A 474 -0.86 -6.62 -6.42
CA PRO A 474 -0.75 -5.16 -6.48
C PRO A 474 -1.30 -4.60 -7.80
N GLU A 475 -1.43 -3.27 -7.87
CA GLU A 475 -1.70 -2.61 -9.14
C GLU A 475 -0.56 -2.87 -10.12
N GLY A 476 -0.90 -3.08 -11.39
CA GLY A 476 0.05 -3.42 -12.44
C GLY A 476 -0.32 -4.73 -13.12
N ARG A 477 0.19 -4.91 -14.32
CA ARG A 477 -0.12 -6.09 -15.12
C ARG A 477 0.55 -7.33 -14.53
N LEU A 478 -0.17 -8.45 -14.48
CA LEU A 478 0.36 -9.73 -13.99
C LEU A 478 1.48 -10.32 -14.89
N ASP A 479 1.68 -9.78 -16.09
CA ASP A 479 2.81 -10.09 -16.97
C ASP A 479 4.03 -9.19 -16.71
N ASP A 480 3.95 -8.23 -15.77
CA ASP A 480 5.08 -7.44 -15.33
C ASP A 480 5.89 -8.21 -14.28
N PRO A 481 7.18 -8.47 -14.52
CA PRO A 481 8.03 -9.17 -13.56
C PRO A 481 8.11 -8.54 -12.17
N ALA A 482 7.98 -7.22 -12.07
CA ALA A 482 8.00 -6.53 -10.79
C ALA A 482 6.74 -6.81 -9.96
N ILE A 483 5.58 -6.88 -10.62
CA ILE A 483 4.30 -7.25 -9.98
C ILE A 483 4.34 -8.68 -9.48
N VAL A 484 4.83 -9.61 -10.32
CA VAL A 484 5.04 -11.01 -9.96
C VAL A 484 5.95 -11.14 -8.74
N ALA A 485 7.03 -10.35 -8.70
CA ALA A 485 7.96 -10.31 -7.58
C ALA A 485 7.30 -9.90 -6.26
N GLN A 486 6.50 -8.86 -6.27
CA GLN A 486 5.82 -8.38 -5.07
C GLN A 486 4.82 -9.41 -4.54
N ILE A 487 4.08 -10.09 -5.43
CA ILE A 487 3.19 -11.19 -5.06
C ILE A 487 3.98 -12.31 -4.39
N HIS A 488 5.10 -12.71 -4.99
CA HIS A 488 5.97 -13.73 -4.41
C HIS A 488 6.45 -13.37 -3.01
N LEU A 489 7.01 -12.18 -2.82
CA LEU A 489 7.52 -11.72 -1.53
C LEU A 489 6.43 -11.64 -0.46
N THR A 490 5.23 -11.21 -0.82
CA THR A 490 4.07 -11.22 0.08
C THR A 490 3.76 -12.66 0.54
N ARG A 491 3.75 -13.64 -0.39
CA ARG A 491 3.50 -15.05 -0.06
C ARG A 491 4.61 -15.65 0.79
N GLN A 492 5.88 -15.32 0.52
CA GLN A 492 6.99 -15.74 1.36
C GLN A 492 6.84 -15.18 2.79
N SER A 493 6.46 -13.92 2.93
CA SER A 493 6.28 -13.26 4.23
C SER A 493 5.11 -13.82 5.04
N LEU A 494 4.01 -14.15 4.37
CA LEU A 494 2.81 -14.67 5.03
C LEU A 494 2.90 -16.18 5.30
N VAL A 495 3.32 -16.99 4.31
CA VAL A 495 3.07 -18.45 4.30
C VAL A 495 4.34 -19.26 4.11
N PHE A 496 5.10 -19.05 3.00
CA PHE A 496 6.06 -20.03 2.54
C PHE A 496 7.46 -19.89 3.15
N GLY A 497 7.89 -18.69 3.48
CA GLY A 497 9.20 -18.46 4.08
C GLY A 497 9.36 -19.23 5.39
N SER A 498 10.59 -19.70 5.66
CA SER A 498 10.86 -20.51 6.86
C SER A 498 10.52 -19.77 8.17
N LYS A 499 10.51 -18.45 8.15
CA LYS A 499 10.11 -17.55 9.26
C LYS A 499 8.91 -16.65 8.90
N SER A 500 8.06 -17.11 7.97
CA SER A 500 6.82 -16.43 7.63
C SER A 500 5.85 -16.34 8.83
N LEU A 501 4.87 -15.43 8.76
CA LEU A 501 3.89 -15.26 9.84
C LEU A 501 3.21 -16.58 10.22
N LEU A 502 2.64 -17.30 9.25
CA LEU A 502 1.93 -18.55 9.54
C LEU A 502 2.87 -19.64 10.03
N ASN A 503 4.10 -19.73 9.53
CA ASN A 503 5.06 -20.74 10.01
C ASN A 503 5.57 -20.43 11.43
N ARG A 504 5.62 -19.18 11.86
CA ARG A 504 5.89 -18.79 13.25
C ARG A 504 4.75 -19.25 14.17
N ILE A 505 3.50 -19.07 13.75
CA ILE A 505 2.32 -19.54 14.50
C ILE A 505 2.35 -21.06 14.58
N ARG A 506 2.57 -21.77 13.47
CA ARG A 506 2.66 -23.24 13.44
C ARG A 506 3.76 -23.78 14.36
N ARG A 507 4.92 -23.13 14.46
CA ARG A 507 5.96 -23.46 15.44
C ARG A 507 5.44 -23.37 16.88
N SER A 508 4.78 -22.29 17.21
CA SER A 508 4.20 -22.10 18.55
C SER A 508 3.15 -23.15 18.86
N LEU A 509 2.29 -23.49 17.90
CA LEU A 509 1.28 -24.54 18.03
C LEU A 509 1.92 -25.93 18.17
N TRP A 510 2.96 -26.22 17.42
CA TRP A 510 3.70 -27.48 17.55
C TRP A 510 4.32 -27.61 18.95
N VAL A 511 4.98 -26.56 19.46
CA VAL A 511 5.56 -26.56 20.80
C VAL A 511 4.46 -26.75 21.86
N LYS A 512 3.33 -26.07 21.75
CA LYS A 512 2.18 -26.27 22.64
C LYS A 512 1.71 -27.73 22.63
N GLN A 513 1.56 -28.32 21.45
CA GLN A 513 1.18 -29.72 21.30
C GLN A 513 2.17 -30.66 21.98
N GLN A 514 3.51 -30.41 21.85
CA GLN A 514 4.50 -31.21 22.54
C GLN A 514 4.44 -31.07 24.07
N LEU A 515 4.20 -29.88 24.59
CA LEU A 515 4.03 -29.65 26.02
C LEU A 515 2.82 -30.41 26.57
N GLU A 516 1.73 -30.45 25.83
CA GLU A 516 0.52 -31.17 26.16
C GLU A 516 0.72 -32.70 26.08
N LEU A 517 1.34 -33.21 25.03
CA LEU A 517 1.64 -34.63 24.85
C LEU A 517 2.58 -35.17 25.91
N GLN A 518 3.59 -34.38 26.32
CA GLN A 518 4.51 -34.75 27.40
C GLN A 518 3.90 -34.52 28.80
N THR A 519 2.65 -34.08 28.89
CA THR A 519 1.95 -33.79 30.14
C THR A 519 2.73 -32.84 31.06
N VAL A 520 3.47 -31.88 30.45
CA VAL A 520 4.24 -30.90 31.19
C VAL A 520 3.29 -29.98 31.94
N PRO A 521 3.44 -29.84 33.27
CA PRO A 521 2.59 -28.92 34.04
C PRO A 521 2.70 -27.48 33.51
N ARG A 522 1.57 -26.78 33.38
CA ARG A 522 1.55 -25.42 32.82
C ARG A 522 2.54 -24.44 33.47
N ARG A 523 2.74 -24.55 34.77
CA ARG A 523 3.73 -23.75 35.53
C ARG A 523 5.18 -23.96 35.09
N GLU A 524 5.46 -25.06 34.36
CA GLU A 524 6.81 -25.42 33.88
C GLU A 524 6.99 -25.16 32.38
N TRP A 525 5.93 -24.76 31.65
CA TRP A 525 5.96 -24.53 30.20
C TRP A 525 7.06 -23.55 29.81
N TRP A 526 7.19 -22.43 30.54
CA TRP A 526 8.18 -21.41 30.25
C TRP A 526 9.64 -21.92 30.23
N GLN A 527 9.94 -22.99 31.00
CA GLN A 527 11.27 -23.61 31.02
C GLN A 527 11.50 -24.52 29.79
N LYS A 528 10.43 -25.11 29.25
CA LYS A 528 10.49 -26.09 28.18
C LYS A 528 10.28 -25.50 26.78
N ILE A 529 9.71 -24.32 26.67
CA ILE A 529 9.40 -23.69 25.38
C ILE A 529 10.67 -23.53 24.54
N THR A 530 11.75 -22.95 25.07
CA THR A 530 13.00 -22.72 24.33
C THR A 530 13.62 -24.04 23.85
N GLU A 531 13.68 -25.02 24.72
CA GLU A 531 14.20 -26.37 24.38
C GLU A 531 13.40 -26.99 23.22
N LEU A 532 12.08 -26.93 23.29
CA LEU A 532 11.20 -27.48 22.24
C LEU A 532 11.26 -26.69 20.94
N GLU A 533 11.44 -25.37 21.01
CA GLU A 533 11.65 -24.54 19.83
C GLU A 533 12.93 -24.92 19.09
N GLU A 534 14.02 -25.15 19.79
CA GLU A 534 15.28 -25.63 19.20
C GLU A 534 15.11 -27.02 18.58
N GLN A 535 14.31 -27.89 19.19
CA GLN A 535 14.00 -29.23 18.68
C GLN A 535 13.00 -29.24 17.52
N CYS A 536 12.26 -28.16 17.30
CA CYS A 536 11.19 -28.10 16.32
C CYS A 536 11.69 -28.35 14.88
N GLY A 537 12.76 -27.67 14.47
CA GLY A 537 13.24 -27.76 13.08
C GLY A 537 12.09 -27.53 12.09
N ASP A 538 11.87 -28.47 11.19
CA ASP A 538 10.76 -28.48 10.21
C ASP A 538 9.50 -29.23 10.69
N LYS A 539 9.48 -29.72 11.94
CA LYS A 539 8.33 -30.49 12.46
C LYS A 539 7.06 -29.65 12.57
N TYR A 540 7.17 -28.32 12.64
CA TYR A 540 6.00 -27.41 12.61
C TYR A 540 5.13 -27.62 11.35
N LYS A 541 5.70 -28.16 10.26
CA LYS A 541 4.95 -28.44 9.03
C LYS A 541 3.88 -29.51 9.21
N THR A 542 3.93 -30.31 10.30
CA THR A 542 2.87 -31.26 10.66
C THR A 542 1.60 -30.56 11.20
N ILE A 543 1.70 -29.30 11.62
CA ILE A 543 0.54 -28.50 11.99
C ILE A 543 -0.10 -27.95 10.72
N PRO A 544 -1.39 -28.20 10.43
CA PRO A 544 -2.05 -27.68 9.25
C PRO A 544 -2.14 -26.15 9.30
N LEU A 545 -2.15 -25.49 8.12
CA LEU A 545 -2.24 -24.03 8.05
C LEU A 545 -3.56 -23.50 8.65
N GLU A 546 -4.64 -24.25 8.51
CA GLU A 546 -5.96 -23.92 9.06
C GLU A 546 -5.94 -23.76 10.59
N ALA A 547 -5.01 -24.43 11.28
CA ALA A 547 -4.85 -24.23 12.72
C ALA A 547 -4.44 -22.80 13.10
N CYS A 548 -3.85 -22.06 12.16
CA CYS A 548 -3.51 -20.65 12.35
C CYS A 548 -4.77 -19.75 12.40
N ASN A 549 -5.89 -20.21 11.85
CA ASN A 549 -7.14 -19.44 11.80
C ASN A 549 -7.72 -19.12 13.18
N GLU A 550 -7.26 -19.79 14.21
CA GLU A 550 -7.59 -19.43 15.61
C GLU A 550 -7.01 -18.06 16.00
N TYR A 551 -5.89 -17.65 15.37
CA TYR A 551 -5.14 -16.45 15.76
C TYR A 551 -5.08 -15.39 14.69
N VAL A 552 -5.27 -15.74 13.41
CA VAL A 552 -5.18 -14.80 12.29
C VAL A 552 -6.22 -15.11 11.22
N THR A 553 -6.87 -14.05 10.73
CA THR A 553 -7.76 -14.11 9.56
C THR A 553 -7.13 -13.27 8.44
N LEU A 554 -6.83 -13.93 7.31
CA LEU A 554 -6.32 -13.28 6.11
C LEU A 554 -7.47 -13.04 5.13
N LEU A 555 -7.70 -11.79 4.79
CA LEU A 555 -8.84 -11.34 3.99
C LEU A 555 -8.40 -10.58 2.75
N ASN A 556 -9.26 -10.60 1.76
CA ASN A 556 -9.24 -9.74 0.59
C ASN A 556 -10.63 -9.13 0.40
N LEU A 557 -10.71 -8.08 -0.40
CA LEU A 557 -11.97 -7.45 -0.79
C LEU A 557 -12.23 -7.69 -2.27
N ARG A 558 -13.47 -8.11 -2.61
CA ARG A 558 -13.89 -8.38 -3.98
C ARG A 558 -15.33 -7.98 -4.19
N ASP A 559 -15.65 -7.54 -5.41
CA ASP A 559 -16.99 -7.26 -5.85
C ASP A 559 -17.26 -7.83 -7.23
N HIS A 560 -18.54 -7.86 -7.63
CA HIS A 560 -19.00 -8.26 -8.95
C HIS A 560 -20.14 -7.36 -9.41
N ALA A 561 -20.32 -7.26 -10.70
CA ALA A 561 -21.41 -6.51 -11.31
C ALA A 561 -21.78 -7.09 -12.67
N GLU A 562 -22.89 -6.64 -13.21
CA GLU A 562 -23.29 -6.93 -14.59
C GLU A 562 -22.85 -5.78 -15.49
N LEU A 563 -22.15 -6.11 -16.57
CA LEU A 563 -21.63 -5.18 -17.55
C LEU A 563 -22.05 -5.63 -18.95
N ASN A 564 -22.98 -4.91 -19.57
CA ASN A 564 -23.53 -5.22 -20.90
C ASN A 564 -24.01 -6.69 -21.05
N GLY A 565 -24.79 -7.18 -20.07
CA GLY A 565 -25.33 -8.53 -20.06
C GLY A 565 -24.32 -9.64 -19.70
N ARG A 566 -23.16 -9.28 -19.20
CA ARG A 566 -22.14 -10.21 -18.69
C ARG A 566 -21.81 -9.91 -17.25
N VAL A 567 -21.65 -10.95 -16.45
CA VAL A 567 -21.15 -10.77 -15.08
C VAL A 567 -19.63 -10.68 -15.10
N VAL A 568 -19.11 -9.67 -14.42
CA VAL A 568 -17.68 -9.41 -14.26
C VAL A 568 -17.33 -9.29 -12.78
N THR A 569 -16.09 -9.55 -12.43
CA THR A 569 -15.57 -9.40 -11.07
C THR A 569 -14.17 -8.82 -11.08
N GLU A 570 -13.85 -8.06 -10.04
CA GLU A 570 -12.50 -7.58 -9.76
C GLU A 570 -12.30 -7.48 -8.23
N GLN A 571 -11.05 -7.52 -7.78
CA GLN A 571 -10.74 -7.16 -6.40
C GLN A 571 -11.02 -5.67 -6.17
N ILE A 572 -11.46 -5.32 -4.98
CA ILE A 572 -11.37 -3.94 -4.49
C ILE A 572 -9.94 -3.76 -4.01
N TYR A 573 -9.18 -2.91 -4.70
CA TYR A 573 -7.76 -2.75 -4.42
C TYR A 573 -7.53 -2.05 -3.09
N VAL A 574 -7.05 -2.81 -2.12
CA VAL A 574 -6.69 -2.30 -0.80
C VAL A 574 -5.38 -1.54 -0.92
N HIS A 575 -5.47 -0.22 -1.02
CA HIS A 575 -4.29 0.68 -1.00
C HIS A 575 -4.08 1.29 0.39
N SER A 576 -4.91 0.94 1.34
CA SER A 576 -4.88 1.42 2.73
C SER A 576 -3.53 1.18 3.41
N LYS A 577 -3.20 2.04 4.35
CA LYS A 577 -2.10 1.87 5.30
C LYS A 577 -2.66 2.20 6.67
N LEU A 578 -3.45 1.25 7.20
CA LEU A 578 -4.22 1.40 8.43
C LEU A 578 -3.92 0.27 9.40
N MET A 579 -3.72 0.60 10.66
CA MET A 579 -3.65 -0.34 11.77
C MET A 579 -4.50 0.18 12.93
N ILE A 580 -5.42 -0.64 13.42
CA ILE A 580 -6.26 -0.35 14.60
C ILE A 580 -5.98 -1.43 15.66
N VAL A 581 -5.72 -1.00 16.88
CA VAL A 581 -5.38 -1.90 17.99
C VAL A 581 -6.33 -1.67 19.18
N ASP A 582 -6.99 -2.75 19.61
CA ASP A 582 -7.83 -2.81 20.83
C ASP A 582 -8.91 -1.72 20.92
N ASP A 583 -9.41 -1.22 19.78
CA ASP A 583 -10.29 -0.03 19.71
C ASP A 583 -9.73 1.20 20.47
N ARG A 584 -8.40 1.33 20.57
CA ARG A 584 -7.74 2.42 21.33
C ARG A 584 -6.85 3.30 20.48
N TYR A 585 -6.14 2.72 19.53
CA TYR A 585 -5.14 3.40 18.71
C TYR A 585 -5.41 3.18 17.24
N VAL A 586 -5.24 4.24 16.46
CA VAL A 586 -5.27 4.22 15.00
C VAL A 586 -3.95 4.74 14.46
N LEU A 587 -3.22 3.92 13.73
CA LEU A 587 -2.08 4.32 12.92
C LEU A 587 -2.51 4.36 11.46
N VAL A 588 -2.35 5.50 10.80
CA VAL A 588 -2.73 5.69 9.40
C VAL A 588 -1.77 6.65 8.72
N GLY A 589 -1.49 6.41 7.43
CA GLY A 589 -0.59 7.28 6.67
C GLY A 589 -0.24 6.74 5.30
N SER A 590 0.97 7.03 4.85
CA SER A 590 1.47 6.64 3.53
C SER A 590 2.34 5.37 3.55
N ALA A 591 2.79 4.90 4.71
CA ALA A 591 3.78 3.85 4.84
C ALA A 591 3.23 2.44 4.60
N ASN A 592 3.75 1.76 3.61
CA ASN A 592 3.48 0.35 3.34
C ASN A 592 4.26 -0.58 4.30
N PHE A 593 3.75 -1.79 4.53
CA PHE A 593 4.50 -2.82 5.25
C PHE A 593 5.55 -3.44 4.32
N ASN A 594 6.60 -2.69 4.06
CA ASN A 594 7.80 -3.11 3.33
C ASN A 594 9.02 -2.30 3.80
N ASP A 595 10.19 -2.72 3.38
CA ASP A 595 11.46 -2.08 3.80
C ASP A 595 11.57 -0.63 3.33
N ARG A 596 11.08 -0.32 2.12
CA ARG A 596 11.16 1.03 1.56
C ARG A 596 10.50 2.06 2.45
N SER A 597 9.30 1.73 2.94
CA SER A 597 8.51 2.64 3.76
C SER A 597 8.92 2.65 5.24
N LEU A 598 9.42 1.52 5.78
CA LEU A 598 9.54 1.35 7.23
C LEU A 598 10.95 1.58 7.77
N LEU A 599 12.02 1.22 7.04
CA LEU A 599 13.38 1.25 7.58
C LEU A 599 13.95 2.67 7.79
N GLY A 600 13.28 3.70 7.27
CA GLY A 600 13.69 5.08 7.46
C GLY A 600 14.97 5.49 6.71
N ASP A 601 15.42 4.71 5.75
CA ASP A 601 16.63 4.99 4.95
C ASP A 601 16.35 5.02 3.44
N ARG A 602 15.09 4.89 3.04
CA ARG A 602 14.66 4.80 1.65
C ARG A 602 13.58 5.84 1.33
N ASP A 603 12.34 5.42 1.09
CA ASP A 603 11.25 6.34 0.79
C ASP A 603 10.94 7.28 1.96
N SER A 604 10.49 8.50 1.66
CA SER A 604 10.00 9.39 2.69
C SER A 604 8.50 9.19 2.91
N GLU A 605 8.13 8.85 4.15
CA GLU A 605 6.77 8.54 4.54
C GLU A 605 6.27 9.46 5.64
N LEU A 606 4.95 9.58 5.73
CA LEU A 606 4.25 10.37 6.75
C LEU A 606 3.07 9.57 7.28
N ALA A 607 2.94 9.50 8.59
CA ALA A 607 1.81 8.84 9.25
C ALA A 607 1.40 9.60 10.51
N VAL A 608 0.21 9.30 11.01
CA VAL A 608 -0.29 9.81 12.28
C VAL A 608 -0.77 8.66 13.16
N LEU A 609 -0.35 8.69 14.42
CA LEU A 609 -0.89 7.85 15.48
C LEU A 609 -1.92 8.66 16.26
N ILE A 610 -3.13 8.13 16.35
CA ILE A 610 -4.30 8.82 16.92
C ILE A 610 -4.90 8.00 18.06
N SER A 611 -5.23 8.68 19.14
CA SER A 611 -6.05 8.15 20.24
C SER A 611 -6.86 9.31 20.83
N ASP A 612 -8.17 9.13 21.04
CA ASP A 612 -8.94 10.18 21.69
C ASP A 612 -8.90 10.04 23.24
N THR A 613 -9.31 11.06 23.93
CA THR A 613 -9.37 11.09 25.40
C THR A 613 -10.70 10.60 25.95
N ALA A 614 -11.68 10.31 25.08
CA ALA A 614 -12.99 9.82 25.49
C ALA A 614 -12.89 8.34 25.92
N HIS A 615 -12.87 8.11 27.21
CA HIS A 615 -12.79 6.77 27.78
C HIS A 615 -14.11 6.02 27.62
N CYS A 616 -14.03 4.86 26.97
CA CYS A 616 -15.08 3.85 26.96
C CYS A 616 -14.55 2.54 27.52
N TYR A 617 -15.45 1.72 28.03
CA TYR A 617 -15.10 0.37 28.48
C TYR A 617 -16.00 -0.61 27.74
N THR A 618 -15.40 -1.54 27.01
CA THR A 618 -16.12 -2.48 26.15
C THR A 618 -15.59 -3.89 26.36
N ASP A 619 -16.49 -4.87 26.44
CA ASP A 619 -16.13 -6.28 26.40
C ASP A 619 -15.76 -6.65 24.96
N LEU A 620 -14.46 -6.67 24.66
CA LEU A 620 -13.94 -6.90 23.31
C LEU A 620 -13.91 -8.37 22.89
N ASP A 621 -13.89 -9.31 23.86
CA ASP A 621 -13.68 -10.75 23.65
C ASP A 621 -14.84 -11.64 24.10
N GLY A 622 -15.88 -11.06 24.67
CA GLY A 622 -17.07 -11.80 25.16
C GLY A 622 -16.91 -12.44 26.51
N THR A 623 -15.83 -12.17 27.25
CA THR A 623 -15.62 -12.72 28.59
C THR A 623 -16.42 -12.02 29.69
N GLY A 624 -17.07 -10.90 29.37
CA GLY A 624 -17.74 -10.01 30.33
C GLY A 624 -16.78 -9.06 31.04
N VAL A 625 -15.49 -9.11 30.75
CA VAL A 625 -14.47 -8.18 31.28
C VAL A 625 -14.34 -7.01 30.34
N ALA A 626 -14.64 -5.81 30.83
CA ALA A 626 -14.57 -4.60 30.03
C ALA A 626 -13.12 -4.11 29.90
N ALA A 627 -12.66 -3.97 28.66
CA ALA A 627 -11.37 -3.37 28.31
C ALA A 627 -11.51 -1.86 28.04
N PRO A 628 -10.48 -1.05 28.33
CA PRO A 628 -10.51 0.37 28.00
C PRO A 628 -10.40 0.56 26.47
N THR A 629 -11.38 1.26 25.90
CA THR A 629 -11.46 1.58 24.47
C THR A 629 -11.55 3.10 24.26
N ARG A 630 -11.53 3.55 23.01
CA ARG A 630 -11.67 4.93 22.59
C ARG A 630 -12.70 5.05 21.48
N ASN A 631 -13.48 6.11 21.48
CA ASN A 631 -14.59 6.28 20.54
C ASN A 631 -14.09 6.36 19.10
N PHE A 632 -13.08 7.18 18.81
CA PHE A 632 -12.57 7.38 17.47
C PHE A 632 -12.12 6.06 16.82
N ALA A 633 -11.28 5.29 17.51
CA ALA A 633 -10.76 4.02 16.98
C ALA A 633 -11.88 3.00 16.77
N ARG A 634 -12.81 2.89 17.75
CA ARG A 634 -13.94 1.98 17.69
C ARG A 634 -14.90 2.31 16.56
N GLU A 635 -15.29 3.56 16.43
CA GLU A 635 -16.21 4.00 15.38
C GLU A 635 -15.60 3.81 13.99
N LEU A 636 -14.33 4.13 13.81
CA LEU A 636 -13.63 3.93 12.54
C LEU A 636 -13.63 2.45 12.14
N ARG A 637 -13.25 1.54 13.05
CA ARG A 637 -13.28 0.10 12.81
C ARG A 637 -14.69 -0.39 12.49
N GLN A 638 -15.66 -0.01 13.31
CA GLN A 638 -17.04 -0.44 13.10
C GLN A 638 -17.61 0.04 11.77
N ASN A 639 -17.30 1.26 11.36
CA ASN A 639 -17.74 1.81 10.07
C ASN A 639 -17.07 1.08 8.90
N ALA A 640 -15.76 0.81 8.99
CA ALA A 640 -15.05 0.01 8.01
C ALA A 640 -15.64 -1.40 7.90
N TRP A 641 -15.83 -2.09 9.02
CA TRP A 641 -16.35 -3.46 9.00
C TRP A 641 -17.82 -3.55 8.55
N ARG A 642 -18.68 -2.59 8.90
CA ARG A 642 -20.04 -2.53 8.35
C ARG A 642 -20.02 -2.41 6.84
N LYS A 643 -19.09 -1.62 6.31
CA LYS A 643 -18.91 -1.47 4.87
C LYS A 643 -18.48 -2.80 4.24
N TRP A 644 -17.47 -3.48 4.79
CA TRP A 644 -16.98 -4.76 4.27
C TRP A 644 -17.97 -5.91 4.43
N LEU A 645 -18.71 -5.96 5.50
CA LEU A 645 -19.74 -6.96 5.73
C LEU A 645 -20.99 -6.72 4.87
N GLY A 646 -21.25 -5.48 4.47
CA GLY A 646 -22.36 -5.12 3.59
C GLY A 646 -23.69 -5.69 4.10
N SER A 647 -24.38 -6.51 3.29
CA SER A 647 -25.65 -7.13 3.68
C SER A 647 -25.55 -8.13 4.85
N ALA A 648 -24.34 -8.62 5.16
CA ALA A 648 -24.11 -9.51 6.30
C ALA A 648 -23.88 -8.77 7.63
N ALA A 649 -23.82 -7.44 7.66
CA ALA A 649 -23.49 -6.67 8.84
C ALA A 649 -24.45 -6.94 10.01
N GLY A 650 -25.74 -7.17 9.75
CA GLY A 650 -26.72 -7.53 10.77
C GLY A 650 -26.48 -8.92 11.37
N GLU A 651 -26.08 -9.89 10.56
CA GLU A 651 -25.76 -11.25 11.01
C GLU A 651 -24.44 -11.32 11.81
N CYS A 652 -23.56 -10.33 11.61
CA CYS A 652 -22.26 -10.20 12.26
C CYS A 652 -22.22 -9.08 13.31
N ALA A 653 -23.37 -8.65 13.85
CA ALA A 653 -23.44 -7.55 14.81
C ALA A 653 -22.60 -7.81 16.07
N ASP A 654 -22.53 -9.05 16.51
CA ASP A 654 -21.73 -9.47 17.66
C ASP A 654 -20.23 -9.21 17.46
N VAL A 655 -19.68 -9.45 16.28
CA VAL A 655 -18.26 -9.19 16.00
C VAL A 655 -17.98 -7.70 15.77
N LEU A 656 -18.97 -6.93 15.34
CA LEU A 656 -18.84 -5.47 15.28
C LEU A 656 -18.67 -4.86 16.67
N ASP A 657 -19.27 -5.43 17.68
CA ASP A 657 -19.12 -4.97 19.05
C ASP A 657 -17.96 -5.63 19.78
N LYS A 658 -17.67 -6.90 19.47
CA LYS A 658 -16.66 -7.73 20.15
C LYS A 658 -15.65 -8.30 19.14
N PRO A 659 -14.68 -7.50 18.67
CA PRO A 659 -13.77 -7.91 17.59
C PRO A 659 -12.85 -9.09 17.95
N ALA A 660 -12.62 -9.36 19.23
CA ALA A 660 -11.84 -10.49 19.71
C ALA A 660 -12.71 -11.69 20.16
N LEU A 661 -14.01 -11.66 19.89
CA LEU A 661 -14.90 -12.80 20.21
C LEU A 661 -14.66 -13.94 19.21
N ARG A 662 -14.33 -15.14 19.71
CA ARG A 662 -14.04 -16.31 18.88
C ARG A 662 -15.17 -16.63 17.89
N ALA A 663 -16.38 -16.74 18.35
CA ALA A 663 -17.53 -16.98 17.48
C ALA A 663 -17.72 -15.89 16.42
N GLY A 664 -17.22 -14.67 16.67
CA GLY A 664 -17.26 -13.55 15.74
C GLY A 664 -16.27 -13.71 14.59
N TRP A 665 -14.99 -13.97 14.87
CA TRP A 665 -14.03 -14.17 13.77
C TRP A 665 -14.28 -15.45 12.98
N GLU A 666 -14.78 -16.52 13.63
CA GLU A 666 -15.21 -17.74 12.93
C GLU A 666 -16.36 -17.44 11.94
N LYS A 667 -17.31 -16.55 12.29
CA LYS A 667 -18.36 -16.11 11.36
C LYS A 667 -17.78 -15.33 10.16
N ILE A 668 -16.83 -14.41 10.39
CA ILE A 668 -16.17 -13.66 9.30
C ILE A 668 -15.44 -14.64 8.39
N GLN A 669 -14.71 -15.61 8.96
CA GLN A 669 -14.00 -16.63 8.17
C GLN A 669 -14.96 -17.48 7.35
N MET A 670 -16.05 -17.94 7.93
CA MET A 670 -17.09 -18.72 7.21
C MET A 670 -17.73 -17.90 6.09
N LEU A 671 -18.06 -16.63 6.36
CA LEU A 671 -18.59 -15.71 5.36
C LEU A 671 -17.61 -15.51 4.21
N ALA A 672 -16.37 -15.16 4.52
CA ALA A 672 -15.34 -14.90 3.54
C ALA A 672 -15.00 -16.13 2.70
N LYS A 673 -14.96 -17.32 3.33
CA LYS A 673 -14.79 -18.60 2.64
C LYS A 673 -15.92 -18.88 1.69
N LYS A 674 -17.18 -18.73 2.16
CA LYS A 674 -18.37 -18.95 1.33
C LYS A 674 -18.43 -17.98 0.15
N ASN A 675 -18.07 -16.71 0.35
CA ASN A 675 -17.96 -15.74 -0.72
C ASN A 675 -16.90 -16.17 -1.74
N ALA A 676 -15.69 -16.56 -1.29
CA ALA A 676 -14.63 -17.05 -2.17
C ALA A 676 -15.10 -18.25 -3.00
N GLU A 677 -15.70 -19.26 -2.36
CA GLU A 677 -16.25 -20.45 -3.05
C GLU A 677 -17.30 -20.08 -4.11
N ASN A 678 -18.19 -19.10 -3.82
CA ASN A 678 -19.19 -18.63 -4.78
C ASN A 678 -18.54 -17.89 -5.96
N TYR A 679 -17.53 -17.05 -5.71
CA TYR A 679 -16.76 -16.40 -6.79
C TYR A 679 -16.02 -17.43 -7.65
N GLU A 680 -15.37 -18.40 -7.04
CA GLU A 680 -14.63 -19.47 -7.71
C GLU A 680 -15.52 -20.36 -8.58
N ALA A 681 -16.76 -20.59 -8.16
CA ALA A 681 -17.74 -21.36 -8.92
C ALA A 681 -18.18 -20.64 -10.21
N VAL A 682 -18.16 -19.30 -10.22
CA VAL A 682 -18.61 -18.49 -11.37
C VAL A 682 -17.44 -18.05 -12.25
N PHE A 683 -16.32 -17.66 -11.65
CA PHE A 683 -15.19 -17.04 -12.34
C PHE A 683 -13.96 -17.96 -12.31
N ASN A 684 -13.58 -18.46 -13.45
CA ASN A 684 -12.45 -19.40 -13.57
C ASN A 684 -11.07 -18.74 -13.66
N PHE A 685 -11.02 -17.42 -13.79
CA PHE A 685 -9.79 -16.64 -13.97
C PHE A 685 -9.28 -15.96 -12.70
N ILE A 686 -9.97 -16.11 -11.58
CA ILE A 686 -9.54 -15.51 -10.32
C ILE A 686 -8.52 -16.39 -9.57
N PRO A 687 -7.56 -15.79 -8.85
CA PRO A 687 -6.66 -16.53 -7.96
C PRO A 687 -7.44 -17.29 -6.89
N ARG A 688 -7.06 -18.56 -6.64
CA ARG A 688 -7.73 -19.46 -5.69
C ARG A 688 -6.79 -20.55 -5.17
N ASP A 689 -7.06 -21.06 -3.98
CA ASP A 689 -6.23 -22.07 -3.31
C ASP A 689 -6.50 -23.52 -3.73
N ASN A 690 -7.62 -23.79 -4.38
CA ASN A 690 -8.03 -25.14 -4.77
C ASN A 690 -7.34 -25.63 -6.06
N TYR A 691 -6.09 -25.26 -6.26
CA TYR A 691 -5.29 -25.73 -7.38
C TYR A 691 -4.81 -27.17 -7.12
N GLN A 692 -5.16 -28.09 -8.04
CA GLN A 692 -4.61 -29.43 -8.05
C GLN A 692 -3.85 -29.65 -9.37
N PRO A 693 -2.51 -29.79 -9.31
CA PRO A 693 -1.70 -29.96 -10.51
C PRO A 693 -2.02 -31.22 -11.30
N ASP A 694 -2.55 -32.24 -10.64
CA ASP A 694 -2.77 -33.58 -11.20
C ASP A 694 -4.15 -33.78 -11.85
N GLY A 695 -4.84 -32.72 -12.24
CA GLY A 695 -6.09 -32.81 -13.01
C GLY A 695 -7.30 -33.37 -12.24
N GLY A 696 -7.25 -33.34 -10.93
CA GLY A 696 -8.25 -34.01 -10.08
C GLY A 696 -9.54 -33.24 -9.83
N ASN A 697 -9.75 -32.03 -10.36
CA ASN A 697 -11.03 -31.33 -10.16
C ASN A 697 -11.48 -30.56 -11.37
N ASP A 698 -12.69 -30.87 -11.69
CA ASP A 698 -13.47 -30.32 -12.79
C ASP A 698 -13.60 -28.81 -12.68
N TYR A 699 -13.21 -28.16 -13.71
CA TYR A 699 -13.59 -26.81 -14.02
C TYR A 699 -15.12 -26.75 -14.09
N PRO A 700 -15.81 -25.82 -13.43
CA PRO A 700 -17.23 -25.65 -13.67
C PRO A 700 -17.47 -25.39 -15.17
N GLY A 701 -18.00 -26.39 -15.90
CA GLY A 701 -18.28 -26.32 -17.31
C GLY A 701 -17.25 -26.96 -18.25
N SER A 702 -16.19 -27.61 -17.80
CA SER A 702 -15.31 -28.43 -18.63
C SER A 702 -15.74 -29.89 -18.59
N THR A 703 -15.81 -30.51 -19.77
CA THR A 703 -16.07 -31.97 -19.94
C THR A 703 -14.75 -32.77 -19.96
N GLU A 704 -13.60 -32.12 -19.78
CA GLU A 704 -12.27 -32.73 -19.79
C GLU A 704 -11.52 -32.39 -18.52
N SER A 705 -10.98 -33.42 -17.90
CA SER A 705 -10.05 -33.33 -16.75
C SER A 705 -8.72 -32.73 -17.17
N LYS A 706 -8.68 -31.42 -17.34
CA LYS A 706 -7.45 -30.68 -17.61
C LYS A 706 -7.03 -29.93 -16.36
N ALA A 707 -5.73 -29.89 -16.13
CA ALA A 707 -5.12 -29.01 -15.14
C ALA A 707 -5.71 -27.60 -15.27
N ARG A 708 -6.04 -26.97 -14.15
CA ARG A 708 -6.53 -25.60 -14.12
C ARG A 708 -5.53 -24.68 -14.86
N PRO A 709 -5.97 -23.83 -15.80
CA PRO A 709 -5.07 -22.85 -16.40
C PRO A 709 -4.55 -21.91 -15.31
N SER A 710 -3.25 -21.66 -15.37
CA SER A 710 -2.61 -20.63 -14.54
C SER A 710 -3.28 -19.29 -14.75
N VAL A 711 -3.44 -18.53 -13.66
CA VAL A 711 -3.81 -17.11 -13.75
C VAL A 711 -2.61 -16.21 -14.04
N TRP A 712 -1.40 -16.78 -13.97
CA TRP A 712 -0.18 -16.10 -14.34
C TRP A 712 -0.07 -15.94 -15.85
N PRO A 713 0.37 -14.79 -16.34
CA PRO A 713 0.72 -14.65 -17.74
C PRO A 713 1.93 -15.53 -18.08
N VAL A 714 1.91 -16.05 -19.28
CA VAL A 714 3.05 -16.81 -19.79
C VAL A 714 4.14 -15.83 -20.18
N VAL A 715 5.14 -15.66 -19.31
CA VAL A 715 6.19 -14.64 -19.47
C VAL A 715 7.44 -15.21 -20.14
N SER A 716 7.55 -16.55 -20.28
CA SER A 716 8.74 -17.20 -20.82
C SER A 716 8.54 -17.68 -22.24
N ALA A 717 9.51 -17.43 -23.12
CA ALA A 717 9.57 -17.98 -24.48
C ALA A 717 9.61 -19.53 -24.49
N ASN A 718 9.94 -20.16 -23.37
CA ASN A 718 10.03 -21.62 -23.20
C ASN A 718 8.75 -22.23 -22.59
N SER A 719 7.66 -21.45 -22.46
CA SER A 719 6.43 -21.97 -21.90
C SER A 719 5.75 -22.91 -22.89
N THR A 720 5.19 -23.98 -22.36
CA THR A 720 4.36 -24.94 -23.14
C THR A 720 2.96 -24.43 -23.42
N ALA A 721 2.60 -23.23 -22.96
CA ALA A 721 1.28 -22.64 -23.19
C ALA A 721 1.09 -22.31 -24.66
N THR A 722 -0.04 -22.74 -25.20
CA THR A 722 -0.43 -22.48 -26.58
C THR A 722 -0.89 -21.02 -26.75
N GLU A 723 -0.93 -20.52 -27.98
CA GLU A 723 -1.50 -19.22 -28.26
C GLU A 723 -2.98 -19.15 -27.84
N SER A 724 -3.71 -20.27 -27.93
CA SER A 724 -5.11 -20.35 -27.43
C SER A 724 -5.19 -20.18 -25.92
N ASP A 725 -4.21 -20.67 -25.17
CA ASP A 725 -4.18 -20.49 -23.73
C ASP A 725 -3.94 -19.02 -23.36
N LYS A 726 -3.04 -18.35 -24.09
CA LYS A 726 -2.79 -16.91 -23.92
C LYS A 726 -4.01 -16.04 -24.22
N GLU A 727 -4.79 -16.42 -25.24
CA GLU A 727 -6.02 -15.70 -25.63
C GLU A 727 -7.14 -15.82 -24.60
N ASN A 728 -7.11 -16.85 -23.76
CA ASN A 728 -8.12 -17.12 -22.74
C ASN A 728 -7.81 -16.47 -21.37
N MET A 729 -6.75 -15.66 -21.27
CA MET A 729 -6.38 -15.00 -20.02
C MET A 729 -6.97 -13.58 -19.92
N PRO A 730 -7.29 -13.10 -18.69
CA PRO A 730 -7.91 -11.79 -18.48
C PRO A 730 -7.10 -10.59 -19.00
N PHE A 731 -5.82 -10.75 -19.21
CA PHE A 731 -4.95 -9.75 -19.82
C PHE A 731 -4.91 -9.80 -21.37
N SER A 732 -5.63 -10.71 -21.98
CA SER A 732 -5.82 -10.76 -23.44
C SER A 732 -7.07 -9.98 -23.86
N GLU A 733 -6.96 -9.15 -24.89
CA GLU A 733 -8.11 -8.45 -25.47
C GLU A 733 -9.20 -9.44 -25.93
N LYS A 734 -8.82 -10.59 -26.46
CA LYS A 734 -9.74 -11.61 -26.96
C LYS A 734 -10.60 -12.24 -25.87
N PHE A 735 -10.09 -12.34 -24.64
CA PHE A 735 -10.87 -12.84 -23.50
C PHE A 735 -12.12 -12.00 -23.26
N TRP A 736 -11.98 -10.68 -23.24
CA TRP A 736 -13.08 -9.75 -22.94
C TRP A 736 -14.06 -9.61 -24.09
N THR A 737 -13.62 -9.80 -25.33
CA THR A 737 -14.48 -9.72 -26.53
C THR A 737 -15.17 -11.04 -26.88
N SER A 738 -14.69 -12.18 -26.39
CA SER A 738 -15.14 -13.52 -26.78
C SER A 738 -16.38 -14.06 -26.04
N ASN A 739 -17.03 -13.31 -25.17
CA ASN A 739 -18.13 -13.75 -24.30
C ASN A 739 -17.80 -14.86 -23.29
N ARG A 740 -16.52 -15.14 -23.03
CA ARG A 740 -16.05 -16.16 -22.10
C ARG A 740 -15.76 -15.62 -20.69
N ALA A 741 -16.07 -14.35 -20.42
CA ALA A 741 -15.63 -13.67 -19.20
C ALA A 741 -16.23 -14.25 -17.92
N ALA A 742 -17.50 -14.65 -17.93
CA ALA A 742 -18.14 -15.31 -16.79
C ALA A 742 -19.46 -15.95 -17.17
N LEU A 743 -19.87 -16.96 -16.41
CA LEU A 743 -21.19 -17.57 -16.51
C LEU A 743 -22.07 -16.97 -15.40
N HIS A 744 -23.35 -16.74 -15.74
CA HIS A 744 -24.34 -16.42 -14.71
C HIS A 744 -24.59 -17.64 -13.83
N GLY A 745 -24.64 -17.43 -12.52
CA GLY A 745 -24.94 -18.49 -11.57
C GLY A 745 -25.72 -18.01 -10.36
N ASP A 746 -26.52 -18.89 -9.77
CA ASP A 746 -27.20 -18.60 -8.50
C ASP A 746 -26.20 -18.36 -7.35
N ASN A 747 -24.95 -18.78 -7.52
CA ASN A 747 -23.88 -18.57 -6.54
C ASN A 747 -23.68 -17.09 -6.21
N LEU A 748 -23.79 -16.19 -7.20
CA LEU A 748 -23.59 -14.76 -6.98
C LEU A 748 -24.65 -14.15 -6.02
N LYS A 749 -25.86 -14.72 -6.00
CA LYS A 749 -26.93 -14.29 -5.09
C LYS A 749 -26.63 -14.60 -3.62
N ASN A 750 -25.71 -15.54 -3.37
CA ASN A 750 -25.30 -15.97 -2.04
C ASN A 750 -24.11 -15.16 -1.49
N ILE A 751 -23.50 -14.29 -2.30
CA ILE A 751 -22.40 -13.42 -1.88
C ILE A 751 -22.98 -12.31 -1.01
N LYS A 752 -22.38 -12.12 0.17
CA LYS A 752 -22.77 -11.09 1.14
C LYS A 752 -21.56 -10.23 1.50
N GLY A 753 -21.65 -8.94 1.22
CA GLY A 753 -20.54 -8.01 1.46
C GLY A 753 -19.34 -8.28 0.56
N TYR A 754 -18.20 -7.76 0.95
CA TYR A 754 -16.99 -7.70 0.12
C TYR A 754 -15.86 -8.62 0.60
N PHE A 755 -15.90 -9.12 1.84
CA PHE A 755 -14.86 -9.98 2.37
C PHE A 755 -14.81 -11.32 1.63
N THR A 756 -13.60 -11.67 1.17
CA THR A 756 -13.23 -13.01 0.70
C THR A 756 -11.99 -13.48 1.43
N MET A 757 -11.79 -14.79 1.56
CA MET A 757 -10.51 -15.31 2.07
C MET A 757 -9.40 -14.95 1.09
N LEU A 758 -8.27 -14.49 1.65
CA LEU A 758 -7.09 -14.22 0.84
C LEU A 758 -6.50 -15.57 0.35
N PRO A 759 -6.44 -15.83 -0.95
CA PRO A 759 -5.84 -17.06 -1.46
C PRO A 759 -4.33 -17.02 -1.19
N VAL A 760 -3.81 -18.08 -0.57
CA VAL A 760 -2.40 -18.14 -0.14
C VAL A 760 -1.56 -19.13 -0.91
N HIS A 761 -2.19 -20.13 -1.56
CA HIS A 761 -1.51 -21.19 -2.34
C HIS A 761 -1.55 -21.01 -3.84
N TRP A 762 -2.27 -20.01 -4.35
CA TRP A 762 -2.50 -19.85 -5.79
C TRP A 762 -1.23 -19.65 -6.63
N THR A 763 -0.12 -19.33 -5.99
CA THR A 763 1.20 -19.15 -6.64
C THR A 763 2.12 -20.35 -6.44
N GLU A 764 1.72 -21.39 -5.72
CA GLU A 764 2.64 -22.44 -5.25
C GLU A 764 3.20 -23.25 -6.41
N GLU A 765 2.38 -23.67 -7.34
CA GLU A 765 2.77 -24.49 -8.49
C GLU A 765 3.18 -23.66 -9.72
N GLU A 766 3.15 -22.34 -9.62
CA GLU A 766 3.50 -21.44 -10.71
C GLU A 766 5.02 -21.20 -10.87
N ASN A 767 5.83 -21.88 -10.08
CA ASN A 767 7.30 -21.71 -10.06
C ASN A 767 7.97 -21.92 -11.42
N ASN A 768 7.40 -22.78 -12.26
CA ASN A 768 7.93 -23.05 -13.61
C ASN A 768 7.65 -21.91 -14.61
N LEU A 769 6.66 -21.07 -14.30
CA LEU A 769 6.26 -19.93 -15.12
C LEU A 769 6.85 -18.61 -14.62
N ILE A 770 7.53 -18.65 -13.47
CA ILE A 770 8.13 -17.47 -12.84
C ILE A 770 9.33 -17.01 -13.66
N PRO A 771 9.42 -15.76 -14.07
CA PRO A 771 10.57 -15.21 -14.78
C PRO A 771 11.88 -15.38 -13.99
N TYR A 772 12.99 -15.38 -14.70
CA TYR A 772 14.33 -15.52 -14.12
C TYR A 772 14.59 -14.57 -12.94
N ASN A 773 14.15 -13.34 -13.03
CA ASN A 773 14.26 -12.33 -11.98
C ASN A 773 13.56 -12.72 -10.67
N MET A 774 12.47 -13.49 -10.71
CA MET A 774 11.80 -13.98 -9.49
C MET A 774 12.68 -14.97 -8.73
N ARG A 775 13.43 -15.80 -9.42
CA ARG A 775 14.41 -16.70 -8.80
C ARG A 775 15.60 -15.93 -8.22
N LEU A 776 16.02 -14.89 -8.90
CA LEU A 776 17.01 -13.93 -8.40
C LEU A 776 16.57 -13.33 -7.06
N ILE A 777 15.31 -12.88 -6.96
CA ILE A 777 14.78 -12.27 -5.74
C ILE A 777 14.70 -13.28 -4.62
N ALA A 778 14.15 -14.45 -4.89
CA ALA A 778 13.99 -15.48 -3.87
C ALA A 778 15.31 -15.87 -3.20
N ASN A 779 16.43 -15.68 -3.91
CA ASN A 779 17.78 -16.03 -3.46
C ASN A 779 18.62 -14.81 -3.05
N ASN A 780 18.11 -13.60 -3.15
CA ASN A 780 18.92 -12.39 -2.93
C ASN A 780 18.53 -11.67 -1.64
N LYS A 781 19.50 -11.46 -0.74
CA LYS A 781 19.32 -10.84 0.59
C LYS A 781 19.13 -9.32 0.58
N ARG A 782 19.41 -8.63 -0.53
CA ARG A 782 19.48 -7.17 -0.57
C ARG A 782 18.29 -6.52 -1.27
N LEU A 783 17.55 -7.27 -2.06
CA LEU A 783 16.43 -6.76 -2.85
C LEU A 783 15.10 -7.20 -2.24
N ASN A 784 14.22 -6.25 -2.01
CA ASN A 784 12.81 -6.53 -1.83
C ASN A 784 12.05 -6.32 -3.16
N GLY A 785 10.75 -6.58 -3.19
CA GLY A 785 9.96 -6.47 -4.42
C GLY A 785 10.05 -5.11 -5.10
N ASP A 786 10.21 -4.07 -4.31
CA ASP A 786 10.31 -2.70 -4.82
C ASP A 786 11.68 -2.42 -5.45
N ASP A 787 12.76 -2.95 -4.85
CA ASP A 787 14.11 -2.84 -5.43
C ASP A 787 14.21 -3.62 -6.74
N LEU A 788 13.33 -4.59 -6.93
CA LEU A 788 13.31 -5.40 -8.14
C LEU A 788 12.65 -4.74 -9.33
N GLN A 789 11.66 -3.88 -9.13
CA GLN A 789 11.16 -3.02 -10.21
C GLN A 789 12.32 -2.30 -10.88
N ILE A 790 13.30 -1.88 -10.09
CA ILE A 790 14.50 -1.19 -10.56
C ILE A 790 15.38 -2.11 -11.39
N ALA A 791 15.64 -3.31 -10.89
CA ALA A 791 16.50 -4.26 -11.57
C ALA A 791 15.93 -4.66 -12.94
N VAL A 792 14.61 -4.91 -13.01
CA VAL A 792 13.90 -5.24 -14.25
C VAL A 792 13.91 -4.07 -15.24
N ILE A 793 13.71 -2.85 -14.76
CA ILE A 793 13.78 -1.65 -15.59
C ILE A 793 15.18 -1.48 -16.18
N LEU A 794 16.22 -1.69 -15.40
CA LEU A 794 17.62 -1.61 -15.85
C LEU A 794 17.95 -2.71 -16.87
N GLU A 795 17.45 -3.93 -16.69
CA GLU A 795 17.60 -5.02 -17.67
C GLU A 795 16.92 -4.68 -19.00
N ASN A 796 15.68 -4.24 -18.98
CA ASN A 796 14.93 -3.87 -20.18
C ASN A 796 15.58 -2.70 -20.94
N ASN A 797 16.20 -1.75 -20.23
CA ASN A 797 16.92 -0.64 -20.86
C ASN A 797 18.26 -1.06 -21.46
N ASN A 798 18.94 -2.07 -20.89
CA ASN A 798 20.18 -2.60 -21.46
C ASN A 798 19.95 -3.40 -22.73
N GLU A 799 18.84 -4.14 -22.85
CA GLU A 799 18.47 -4.80 -24.11
C GLU A 799 18.18 -3.82 -25.25
N ASN A 800 17.80 -2.58 -24.92
CA ASN A 800 17.55 -1.51 -25.88
C ASN A 800 18.77 -0.58 -26.15
N GLY A 801 19.94 -0.90 -25.63
CA GLY A 801 21.21 -0.20 -25.94
C GLY A 801 21.35 1.20 -25.32
N VAL A 802 20.58 1.52 -24.30
CA VAL A 802 20.71 2.77 -23.57
C VAL A 802 21.57 2.54 -22.33
N LEU A 803 22.82 2.86 -22.44
CA LEU A 803 23.74 2.98 -21.29
C LEU A 803 23.37 4.24 -20.48
N LEU A 804 23.08 4.06 -19.21
CA LEU A 804 23.11 5.15 -18.22
C LEU A 804 24.55 5.44 -17.79
#